data_e9b02f1a795ab09d22ec423a09f8faff
#
_entry.id   e9b02f1a795ab09d22ec423a09f8faff
#
_cell.length_a   1.000
_cell.length_b   1.000
_cell.length_c   1.000
_cell.angle_alpha   90.00
_cell.angle_beta   90.00
_cell.angle_gamma   90.00
#
_symmetry.space_group_name_H-M   'P 1'
#
loop_
_entity.id
_entity.type
_entity.pdbx_description
1 polymer ?
#
loop_
_entity_poly.entity_id
_entity_poly.type
_entity_poly.pdbx_seq_one_letter_code
_entity_poly.pdbx_strand_id
1 'polypeptide(L)'
;ISTGDGLSYRIMHENDTILSHSNIGLVLADGTLVGKSSRVTRERRKKIEDKVESPFYRFKEFVAVCNELDLKLQGGFGVTFRAYNDGVAYRFYTTVTSEVTVKDEVAEFNFPQDYTAYLPYTTNDKQPMAMAFQNVYDITPLSKAQPKLAFLPVTVDCGSVKLTLLESDLEAYPGVFVQSQQGKYGLKGVFAPYPAKTDFYPWRKQEYVTETTDFISRSRGSRSYPWRVLAITEKDTDMPVNNLVYALASSNRIGDTSWIKTGKVAWDWWNDWNLKGVPFKAGINMDTYKYYIDFASRNGLEFIVLDEGWYDPKSGDMLTVIPELDLPELIAYGKSKGVEIVLWTVFNVLDSQLEAACKKYADMGIKGFKVDFLDRDDQTAVEMVYRIAEMTARYKLTLDLHGIYKPTGINRTYPHIINFESVFGMEEVKWTDIKNNMPLYDVTFPYIRMMAGPVDYTPGAMRNATKADWRAMYSTPASMGTRCHQLAAYIVHDSPFTMLCDAPTNYLNEQECVDFITSLPVETDSTFIASGELGKYIVTVRKKDVNWYVGGMTNWDRRDVELDFSFLPEGVRYMATLFVDGINADKQAEDYRMEKRIVDRESRMKLHLASGGGFAMKLELCPLRGRVTAVPEGKGIPSFYKKYIETEGLYVTSSERVSDEALLKACDIISLMLAKRPDVKAHMVKRGCHVMVIGKDEETCDLPEFAHICNCEDSIKYWNWRARGFGGAPEDELSSSCGEENLLALPQDKYVGENILIHEFAHLIHTVGIVGVEPGFNDRLEALRQNAIRKGLWKDTYAVSNKEEYFAECVQSFFNCNRYADPANGVHNWVNRRAKLKSYDPDMYRLLQEYFYEIEIPVNNIVHK
;
A
#
# COMPACT_ATOMS: atom_id res chain seq x y z
N ILE A 1 -10.89 20.03 32.28
CA ILE A 1 -10.83 18.86 33.16
C ILE A 1 -11.31 19.31 34.55
N SER A 2 -12.17 18.55 35.19
CA SER A 2 -12.68 18.74 36.55
C SER A 2 -12.28 17.54 37.41
N THR A 3 -11.91 17.82 38.69
CA THR A 3 -11.47 16.82 39.69
C THR A 3 -12.24 16.93 41.01
N GLY A 4 -13.40 17.63 41.06
CA GLY A 4 -14.22 17.85 42.28
C GLY A 4 -14.93 16.56 42.74
N ASP A 5 -16.15 16.31 42.30
CA ASP A 5 -16.95 15.15 42.70
C ASP A 5 -16.61 13.88 41.92
N GLY A 6 -15.61 13.92 41.05
CA GLY A 6 -15.12 12.86 40.17
C GLY A 6 -14.25 13.46 39.10
N LEU A 7 -13.58 12.55 38.35
CA LEU A 7 -12.79 12.97 37.20
C LEU A 7 -13.68 13.07 35.98
N SER A 8 -13.77 14.30 35.42
CA SER A 8 -14.52 14.54 34.18
C SER A 8 -13.78 15.51 33.26
N TYR A 9 -14.14 15.50 32.00
CA TYR A 9 -13.59 16.41 31.00
C TYR A 9 -14.70 16.98 30.14
N ARG A 10 -14.43 18.10 29.48
CA ARG A 10 -15.22 18.67 28.40
C ARG A 10 -14.30 19.09 27.27
N ILE A 11 -14.81 19.13 26.07
CA ILE A 11 -14.09 19.60 24.89
C ILE A 11 -14.77 20.83 24.35
N MET A 12 -13.97 21.86 24.12
CA MET A 12 -14.38 23.10 23.45
C MET A 12 -13.54 23.28 22.19
N HIS A 13 -14.17 23.73 21.12
CA HIS A 13 -13.53 24.15 19.91
C HIS A 13 -13.92 25.62 19.70
N GLU A 14 -12.92 26.51 19.73
CA GLU A 14 -13.13 27.95 19.82
C GLU A 14 -14.03 28.32 21.03
N ASN A 15 -15.25 28.79 20.79
CA ASN A 15 -16.22 29.13 21.84
C ASN A 15 -17.35 28.11 22.00
N ASP A 16 -17.37 27.07 21.15
CA ASP A 16 -18.43 26.05 21.14
C ASP A 16 -18.07 24.86 22.01
N THR A 17 -19.03 24.36 22.78
CA THR A 17 -18.89 23.09 23.49
C THR A 17 -19.20 21.94 22.52
N ILE A 18 -18.16 21.16 22.17
CA ILE A 18 -18.28 19.99 21.31
C ILE A 18 -18.68 18.77 22.13
N LEU A 19 -18.03 18.58 23.28
CA LEU A 19 -18.37 17.54 24.25
C LEU A 19 -18.62 18.17 25.61
N SER A 20 -19.80 17.91 26.17
CA SER A 20 -20.20 18.34 27.51
C SER A 20 -19.43 17.56 28.58
N HIS A 21 -19.65 17.88 29.86
CA HIS A 21 -19.01 17.17 30.96
C HIS A 21 -19.27 15.66 30.83
N SER A 22 -18.17 14.90 30.69
CA SER A 22 -18.14 13.45 30.48
C SER A 22 -17.25 12.84 31.55
N ASN A 23 -17.80 11.91 32.32
CA ASN A 23 -17.09 11.27 33.43
C ASN A 23 -16.14 10.20 32.91
N ILE A 24 -14.99 10.07 33.58
CA ILE A 24 -14.01 8.99 33.35
C ILE A 24 -13.50 8.44 34.67
N GLY A 25 -13.17 7.14 34.69
CA GLY A 25 -12.65 6.49 35.90
C GLY A 25 -12.43 4.99 35.71
N LEU A 26 -11.63 4.39 36.60
CA LEU A 26 -11.49 2.94 36.70
C LEU A 26 -12.20 2.44 37.95
N VAL A 27 -13.10 1.48 37.83
CA VAL A 27 -13.72 0.79 38.95
C VAL A 27 -12.88 -0.43 39.30
N LEU A 28 -12.27 -0.42 40.49
CA LEU A 28 -11.44 -1.54 40.94
C LEU A 28 -12.27 -2.64 41.58
N ALA A 29 -11.69 -3.83 41.78
CA ALA A 29 -12.35 -4.99 42.36
C ALA A 29 -12.91 -4.74 43.77
N ASP A 30 -12.27 -3.87 44.56
CA ASP A 30 -12.74 -3.50 45.89
C ASP A 30 -13.84 -2.41 45.92
N GLY A 31 -14.30 -2.02 44.72
CA GLY A 31 -15.32 -0.98 44.53
C GLY A 31 -14.78 0.44 44.48
N THR A 32 -13.47 0.66 44.62
CA THR A 32 -12.84 1.97 44.50
C THR A 32 -13.00 2.52 43.07
N LEU A 33 -13.57 3.71 42.93
CA LEU A 33 -13.62 4.46 41.68
C LEU A 33 -12.40 5.42 41.61
N VAL A 34 -11.40 5.05 40.84
CA VAL A 34 -10.22 5.92 40.57
C VAL A 34 -10.71 7.20 39.89
N GLY A 35 -10.37 8.34 40.46
CA GLY A 35 -10.84 9.65 40.00
C GLY A 35 -11.97 10.24 40.87
N LYS A 36 -12.77 9.43 41.56
CA LYS A 36 -13.78 9.92 42.52
C LYS A 36 -13.11 10.18 43.89
N SER A 37 -13.23 11.42 44.40
CA SER A 37 -12.60 11.83 45.66
C SER A 37 -11.09 11.61 45.72
N SER A 38 -10.43 11.36 44.60
CA SER A 38 -9.00 11.13 44.52
C SER A 38 -8.26 12.48 44.48
N ARG A 39 -7.42 12.72 45.51
CA ARG A 39 -6.61 13.94 45.54
C ARG A 39 -5.55 13.88 44.46
N VAL A 40 -5.43 14.97 43.67
CA VAL A 40 -4.29 15.19 42.77
C VAL A 40 -3.05 15.49 43.62
N THR A 41 -2.06 14.63 43.55
CA THR A 41 -0.80 14.75 44.33
C THR A 41 0.30 15.46 43.55
N ARG A 42 0.24 15.41 42.21
CA ARG A 42 1.15 16.14 41.30
C ARG A 42 0.47 16.42 39.97
N GLU A 43 0.71 17.63 39.47
CA GLU A 43 0.38 18.04 38.11
C GLU A 43 1.67 18.32 37.34
N ARG A 44 1.76 17.87 36.10
CA ARG A 44 2.87 18.16 35.21
C ARG A 44 2.32 18.51 33.82
N ARG A 45 2.82 19.60 33.26
CA ARG A 45 2.52 20.03 31.88
C ARG A 45 3.81 20.02 31.07
N LYS A 46 3.72 19.57 29.82
CA LYS A 46 4.81 19.65 28.86
C LYS A 46 4.27 19.75 27.43
N LYS A 47 5.04 20.35 26.55
CA LYS A 47 4.84 20.24 25.10
C LYS A 47 5.62 19.03 24.62
N ILE A 48 5.02 18.26 23.73
CA ILE A 48 5.65 17.11 23.06
C ILE A 48 5.70 17.44 21.58
N GLU A 49 6.83 17.13 20.97
CA GLU A 49 7.05 17.13 19.55
C GLU A 49 7.76 15.80 19.22
N ASP A 50 7.07 14.90 18.54
CA ASP A 50 7.55 13.56 18.22
C ASP A 50 7.61 13.37 16.70
N LYS A 51 8.79 13.05 16.18
CA LYS A 51 8.96 12.68 14.78
C LYS A 51 8.64 11.19 14.64
N VAL A 52 7.55 10.89 13.96
CA VAL A 52 7.03 9.53 13.77
C VAL A 52 7.36 9.03 12.37
N GLU A 53 8.10 7.95 12.28
CA GLU A 53 8.34 7.23 11.03
C GLU A 53 7.23 6.20 10.80
N SER A 54 6.78 6.08 9.53
CA SER A 54 5.74 5.12 9.14
C SER A 54 6.08 4.47 7.79
N PRO A 55 7.06 3.55 7.75
CA PRO A 55 7.65 3.04 6.51
C PRO A 55 6.67 2.27 5.62
N PHE A 56 5.61 1.71 6.19
CA PHE A 56 4.62 0.86 5.49
C PHE A 56 3.20 1.42 5.62
N TYR A 57 3.06 2.74 5.73
CA TYR A 57 1.77 3.39 5.90
C TYR A 57 1.58 4.52 4.86
N ARG A 58 0.49 5.29 4.96
CA ARG A 58 0.11 6.36 4.02
C ARG A 58 1.00 7.59 4.00
N PHE A 59 1.96 7.66 4.93
CA PHE A 59 2.99 8.70 5.01
C PHE A 59 4.33 8.06 5.32
N LYS A 60 5.38 8.60 4.77
CA LYS A 60 6.74 8.16 5.11
C LYS A 60 7.14 8.57 6.53
N GLU A 61 6.82 9.80 6.89
CA GLU A 61 7.04 10.38 8.22
C GLU A 61 6.12 11.56 8.48
N PHE A 62 5.84 11.87 9.74
CA PHE A 62 5.14 13.08 10.15
C PHE A 62 5.57 13.52 11.55
N VAL A 63 5.27 14.78 11.91
CA VAL A 63 5.58 15.33 13.23
C VAL A 63 4.28 15.45 14.04
N ALA A 64 4.20 14.76 15.17
CA ALA A 64 3.10 14.84 16.11
C ALA A 64 3.40 15.88 17.20
N VAL A 65 2.62 16.95 17.29
CA VAL A 65 2.79 18.01 18.27
C VAL A 65 1.58 18.08 19.18
N CYS A 66 1.80 18.00 20.50
CA CYS A 66 0.71 18.13 21.48
C CYS A 66 1.14 18.81 22.76
N ASN A 67 0.13 19.32 23.51
CA ASN A 67 0.27 19.69 24.91
C ASN A 67 -0.18 18.51 25.79
N GLU A 68 0.67 18.06 26.70
CA GLU A 68 0.38 16.98 27.63
C GLU A 68 0.15 17.51 29.04
N LEU A 69 -0.89 17.02 29.70
CA LEU A 69 -1.16 17.18 31.12
C LEU A 69 -1.16 15.82 31.80
N ASP A 70 -0.25 15.62 32.77
CA ASP A 70 -0.18 14.45 33.62
C ASP A 70 -0.66 14.77 35.01
N LEU A 71 -1.69 14.07 35.49
CA LEU A 71 -2.26 14.19 36.83
C LEU A 71 -1.98 12.88 37.60
N LYS A 72 -1.06 12.94 38.56
CA LYS A 72 -0.85 11.85 39.51
C LYS A 72 -1.90 11.93 40.62
N LEU A 73 -2.63 10.85 40.83
CA LEU A 73 -3.66 10.70 41.83
C LEU A 73 -3.11 9.98 43.07
N GLN A 74 -3.80 10.13 44.20
CA GLN A 74 -3.51 9.35 45.40
C GLN A 74 -3.82 7.86 45.14
N GLY A 75 -3.09 6.94 45.79
CA GLY A 75 -3.29 5.50 45.63
C GLY A 75 -2.49 4.86 44.48
N GLY A 76 -1.54 5.59 43.87
CA GLY A 76 -0.64 5.03 42.85
C GLY A 76 -1.21 5.00 41.46
N PHE A 77 -2.30 5.69 41.20
CA PHE A 77 -2.91 5.88 39.87
C PHE A 77 -2.63 7.26 39.31
N GLY A 78 -2.88 7.45 38.03
CA GLY A 78 -2.86 8.76 37.39
C GLY A 78 -3.59 8.72 36.05
N VAL A 79 -3.75 9.90 35.46
CA VAL A 79 -4.34 10.08 34.12
C VAL A 79 -3.52 11.09 33.34
N THR A 80 -3.22 10.75 32.11
CA THR A 80 -2.54 11.62 31.15
C THR A 80 -3.51 12.07 30.08
N PHE A 81 -3.55 13.37 29.80
CA PHE A 81 -4.30 13.99 28.70
C PHE A 81 -3.32 14.54 27.68
N ARG A 82 -3.65 14.38 26.39
CA ARG A 82 -2.94 15.03 25.28
C ARG A 82 -3.92 15.80 24.41
N ALA A 83 -3.57 17.03 24.06
CA ALA A 83 -4.31 17.86 23.14
C ALA A 83 -3.45 18.18 21.92
N TYR A 84 -3.92 17.74 20.76
CA TYR A 84 -3.37 17.96 19.43
C TYR A 84 -4.22 19.00 18.71
N ASN A 85 -3.77 19.47 17.54
CA ASN A 85 -4.58 20.36 16.70
C ASN A 85 -5.80 19.65 16.07
N ASP A 86 -5.73 18.34 15.90
CA ASP A 86 -6.70 17.48 15.23
C ASP A 86 -7.40 16.47 16.19
N GLY A 87 -7.30 16.72 17.52
CA GLY A 87 -8.00 15.92 18.50
C GLY A 87 -7.39 15.89 19.88
N VAL A 88 -8.01 15.11 20.76
CA VAL A 88 -7.58 14.94 22.14
C VAL A 88 -7.57 13.45 22.50
N ALA A 89 -6.72 13.08 23.48
CA ALA A 89 -6.69 11.74 24.01
C ALA A 89 -6.45 11.73 25.51
N TYR A 90 -6.97 10.71 26.19
CA TYR A 90 -6.60 10.45 27.58
C TYR A 90 -6.34 8.96 27.80
N ARG A 91 -5.48 8.65 28.81
CA ARG A 91 -5.31 7.30 29.33
C ARG A 91 -5.03 7.31 30.81
N PHE A 92 -5.48 6.27 31.49
CA PHE A 92 -5.05 5.99 32.86
C PHE A 92 -3.70 5.30 32.88
N TYR A 93 -3.03 5.38 34.04
CA TYR A 93 -1.87 4.56 34.36
C TYR A 93 -1.86 4.20 35.85
N THR A 94 -1.13 3.14 36.19
CA THR A 94 -0.86 2.78 37.57
C THR A 94 0.65 2.59 37.82
N THR A 95 1.09 2.98 39.03
CA THR A 95 2.44 2.71 39.53
C THR A 95 2.43 1.64 40.64
N VAL A 96 1.28 1.00 40.87
CA VAL A 96 1.11 -0.10 41.83
C VAL A 96 1.87 -1.33 41.30
N THR A 97 2.65 -1.97 42.19
CA THR A 97 3.51 -3.11 41.83
C THR A 97 2.83 -4.47 42.04
N SER A 98 1.77 -4.51 42.85
CA SER A 98 0.93 -5.67 43.07
C SER A 98 -0.07 -5.86 41.90
N GLU A 99 -0.87 -6.91 41.97
CA GLU A 99 -1.96 -7.15 41.05
C GLU A 99 -3.06 -6.07 41.20
N VAL A 100 -3.53 -5.57 40.05
CA VAL A 100 -4.67 -4.66 39.95
C VAL A 100 -5.75 -5.33 39.08
N THR A 101 -6.94 -5.50 39.64
CA THR A 101 -8.12 -5.97 38.94
C THR A 101 -9.05 -4.78 38.70
N VAL A 102 -9.32 -4.50 37.42
CA VAL A 102 -10.27 -3.48 36.97
C VAL A 102 -11.59 -4.18 36.72
N LYS A 103 -12.61 -3.80 37.49
CA LYS A 103 -13.97 -4.35 37.34
C LYS A 103 -14.73 -3.74 36.17
N ASP A 104 -14.53 -2.42 35.96
CA ASP A 104 -15.16 -1.68 34.86
C ASP A 104 -14.41 -0.36 34.61
N GLU A 105 -14.62 0.26 33.45
CA GLU A 105 -14.13 1.60 33.13
C GLU A 105 -15.32 2.53 32.83
N VAL A 106 -15.36 3.66 33.50
CA VAL A 106 -16.28 4.76 33.18
C VAL A 106 -15.66 5.56 32.04
N ALA A 107 -16.27 5.53 30.87
CA ALA A 107 -15.90 6.32 29.69
C ALA A 107 -17.16 6.91 29.07
N GLU A 108 -17.48 8.16 29.41
CA GLU A 108 -18.66 8.86 28.90
C GLU A 108 -18.27 9.85 27.80
N PHE A 109 -19.22 10.03 26.84
CA PHE A 109 -19.11 10.96 25.74
C PHE A 109 -20.47 11.67 25.60
N ASN A 110 -20.66 12.78 26.33
CA ASN A 110 -21.92 13.51 26.42
C ASN A 110 -21.92 14.72 25.48
N PHE A 111 -22.87 14.79 24.57
CA PHE A 111 -22.99 15.89 23.62
C PHE A 111 -24.00 16.94 24.10
N PRO A 112 -23.81 18.23 23.72
CA PRO A 112 -24.70 19.30 24.15
C PRO A 112 -26.04 19.32 23.38
N GLN A 113 -26.13 18.66 22.21
CA GLN A 113 -27.28 18.68 21.32
C GLN A 113 -27.50 17.30 20.68
N ASP A 114 -28.63 17.15 19.98
CA ASP A 114 -28.98 15.96 19.23
C ASP A 114 -28.26 15.93 17.87
N TYR A 115 -27.05 15.46 17.88
CA TYR A 115 -26.21 15.35 16.67
C TYR A 115 -26.46 14.04 15.93
N THR A 116 -26.14 14.01 14.65
CA THR A 116 -26.13 12.78 13.83
C THR A 116 -24.90 11.94 14.14
N ALA A 117 -25.10 10.67 14.42
CA ALA A 117 -24.05 9.69 14.68
C ALA A 117 -24.01 8.60 13.59
N TYR A 118 -22.82 8.10 13.32
CA TYR A 118 -22.50 6.99 12.42
C TYR A 118 -22.11 5.80 13.30
N LEU A 119 -23.03 4.85 13.46
CA LEU A 119 -22.93 3.77 14.46
C LEU A 119 -22.89 2.40 13.77
N PRO A 120 -21.74 1.68 13.75
CA PRO A 120 -21.67 0.31 13.29
C PRO A 120 -22.09 -0.63 14.43
N TYR A 121 -23.38 -0.98 14.47
CA TYR A 121 -23.92 -1.85 15.52
C TYR A 121 -23.40 -3.28 15.40
N THR A 122 -23.31 -3.94 16.57
CA THR A 122 -23.02 -5.37 16.62
C THR A 122 -24.15 -6.19 16.01
N THR A 123 -23.81 -7.28 15.31
CA THR A 123 -24.77 -8.11 14.56
C THR A 123 -25.26 -9.32 15.35
N ASN A 124 -24.54 -9.74 16.40
CA ASN A 124 -24.87 -10.89 17.22
C ASN A 124 -25.66 -10.46 18.48
N ASP A 125 -26.99 -10.51 18.44
CA ASP A 125 -27.86 -10.09 19.58
C ASP A 125 -27.69 -10.97 20.82
N LYS A 126 -27.19 -12.22 20.70
CA LYS A 126 -27.01 -13.15 21.84
C LYS A 126 -25.67 -12.97 22.53
N GLN A 127 -24.62 -12.68 21.75
CA GLN A 127 -23.29 -12.45 22.22
C GLN A 127 -22.72 -11.20 21.49
N PRO A 128 -23.17 -9.99 21.88
CA PRO A 128 -22.92 -8.79 21.09
C PRO A 128 -21.44 -8.38 21.03
N MET A 129 -20.57 -8.97 21.84
CA MET A 129 -19.12 -8.75 21.81
C MET A 129 -18.35 -9.88 21.10
N ALA A 130 -19.06 -10.85 20.49
CA ALA A 130 -18.49 -11.95 19.70
C ALA A 130 -18.91 -11.78 18.24
N MET A 131 -18.06 -11.12 17.45
CA MET A 131 -18.31 -10.79 16.05
C MET A 131 -17.03 -10.35 15.32
N ALA A 132 -17.04 -10.42 14.00
CA ALA A 132 -15.92 -10.06 13.14
C ALA A 132 -15.67 -8.55 13.01
N PHE A 133 -16.36 -7.67 13.72
CA PHE A 133 -16.28 -6.19 13.66
C PHE A 133 -16.55 -5.64 12.26
N GLN A 134 -17.52 -6.21 11.59
CA GLN A 134 -17.94 -5.90 10.22
C GLN A 134 -19.43 -5.56 10.21
N ASN A 135 -19.75 -4.33 9.88
CA ASN A 135 -21.13 -3.90 9.63
C ASN A 135 -21.15 -2.54 8.93
N VAL A 136 -22.26 -2.26 8.25
CA VAL A 136 -22.54 -0.93 7.71
C VAL A 136 -22.92 0.04 8.85
N TYR A 137 -22.76 1.35 8.60
CA TYR A 137 -23.12 2.38 9.57
C TYR A 137 -24.62 2.66 9.56
N ASP A 138 -25.23 2.65 10.75
CA ASP A 138 -26.54 3.28 10.97
C ASP A 138 -26.33 4.78 11.20
N ILE A 139 -26.88 5.60 10.30
CA ILE A 139 -26.73 7.05 10.31
C ILE A 139 -28.00 7.64 10.94
N THR A 140 -27.90 8.06 12.20
CA THR A 140 -29.09 8.39 13.00
C THR A 140 -28.81 9.51 14.01
N PRO A 141 -29.82 10.37 14.38
CA PRO A 141 -29.67 11.26 15.52
C PRO A 141 -29.41 10.49 16.82
N LEU A 142 -28.56 11.02 17.71
CA LEU A 142 -28.25 10.40 19.01
C LEU A 142 -29.51 10.06 19.83
N SER A 143 -30.56 10.90 19.77
CA SER A 143 -31.85 10.66 20.44
C SER A 143 -32.61 9.44 19.92
N LYS A 144 -32.29 8.98 18.70
CA LYS A 144 -32.89 7.83 18.04
C LYS A 144 -31.96 6.61 17.95
N ALA A 145 -30.74 6.75 18.48
CA ALA A 145 -29.77 5.65 18.49
C ALA A 145 -30.33 4.44 19.24
N GLN A 146 -30.18 3.25 18.68
CA GLN A 146 -30.64 2.01 19.26
C GLN A 146 -29.88 1.69 20.56
N PRO A 147 -30.51 0.98 21.52
CA PRO A 147 -29.82 0.57 22.76
C PRO A 147 -28.91 -0.65 22.56
N LYS A 148 -28.34 -0.81 21.36
CA LYS A 148 -27.37 -1.83 20.99
C LYS A 148 -25.94 -1.35 21.19
N LEU A 149 -25.00 -2.28 21.28
CA LEU A 149 -23.58 -1.95 21.22
C LEU A 149 -23.18 -1.57 19.80
N ALA A 150 -22.36 -0.55 19.68
CA ALA A 150 -21.63 -0.22 18.47
C ALA A 150 -20.12 -0.36 18.73
N PHE A 151 -19.40 -0.95 17.78
CA PHE A 151 -17.94 -1.04 17.86
C PHE A 151 -17.28 0.22 17.29
N LEU A 152 -16.04 0.50 17.68
CA LEU A 152 -15.30 1.64 17.15
C LEU A 152 -14.69 1.33 15.76
N PRO A 153 -14.43 2.38 14.94
CA PRO A 153 -14.65 3.82 15.20
C PRO A 153 -16.11 4.25 15.01
N VAL A 154 -16.49 5.26 15.79
CA VAL A 154 -17.82 5.91 15.75
C VAL A 154 -17.63 7.40 15.53
N THR A 155 -18.35 7.98 14.58
CA THR A 155 -18.31 9.42 14.30
C THR A 155 -19.63 10.09 14.69
N VAL A 156 -19.52 11.28 15.29
CA VAL A 156 -20.66 12.18 15.58
C VAL A 156 -20.42 13.50 14.84
N ASP A 157 -21.38 13.88 13.99
CA ASP A 157 -21.36 15.15 13.27
C ASP A 157 -21.89 16.26 14.18
N CYS A 158 -20.97 17.03 14.75
CA CYS A 158 -21.27 18.12 15.66
C CYS A 158 -21.54 19.45 14.95
N GLY A 159 -21.76 19.45 13.65
CA GLY A 159 -22.04 20.62 12.84
C GLY A 159 -20.74 21.35 12.40
N SER A 160 -20.12 22.13 13.26
CA SER A 160 -18.87 22.85 12.96
C SER A 160 -17.67 21.91 12.84
N VAL A 161 -17.71 20.77 13.53
CA VAL A 161 -16.65 19.74 13.50
C VAL A 161 -17.27 18.34 13.49
N LYS A 162 -16.50 17.37 13.06
CA LYS A 162 -16.80 15.94 13.27
C LYS A 162 -15.90 15.40 14.38
N LEU A 163 -16.50 14.69 15.31
CA LEU A 163 -15.80 14.02 16.40
C LEU A 163 -15.87 12.51 16.20
N THR A 164 -14.70 11.88 16.06
CA THR A 164 -14.59 10.42 15.90
C THR A 164 -13.96 9.80 17.13
N LEU A 165 -14.69 8.82 17.73
CA LEU A 165 -14.21 8.03 18.84
C LEU A 165 -13.34 6.87 18.32
N LEU A 166 -12.12 6.76 18.88
CA LEU A 166 -11.10 5.79 18.54
C LEU A 166 -10.39 5.33 19.83
N GLU A 167 -9.49 4.38 19.69
CA GLU A 167 -8.55 4.03 20.76
C GLU A 167 -7.17 3.69 20.19
N SER A 168 -6.13 3.80 21.02
CA SER A 168 -4.77 3.48 20.63
C SER A 168 -4.00 2.80 21.76
N ASP A 169 -2.93 2.08 21.39
CA ASP A 169 -2.06 1.37 22.34
C ASP A 169 -2.84 0.34 23.18
N LEU A 170 -3.74 -0.41 22.51
CA LEU A 170 -4.53 -1.46 23.14
C LEU A 170 -3.66 -2.68 23.41
N GLU A 171 -3.20 -2.84 24.64
CA GLU A 171 -2.34 -3.94 25.08
C GLU A 171 -2.82 -4.49 26.43
N ALA A 172 -3.05 -5.80 26.51
CA ALA A 172 -3.48 -6.51 27.73
C ALA A 172 -4.65 -5.83 28.46
N TYR A 173 -5.66 -5.39 27.67
CA TYR A 173 -6.87 -4.73 28.14
C TYR A 173 -7.97 -4.89 27.08
N PRO A 174 -9.26 -4.95 27.44
CA PRO A 174 -10.32 -5.07 26.44
C PRO A 174 -10.50 -3.80 25.62
N GLY A 175 -10.92 -3.97 24.35
CA GLY A 175 -11.38 -2.89 23.48
C GLY A 175 -12.66 -2.24 23.99
N VAL A 176 -12.98 -1.03 23.51
CA VAL A 176 -14.19 -0.31 23.92
C VAL A 176 -15.26 -0.41 22.84
N PHE A 177 -16.43 -0.87 23.23
CA PHE A 177 -17.70 -0.65 22.55
C PHE A 177 -18.37 0.59 23.12
N VAL A 178 -19.31 1.17 22.37
CA VAL A 178 -20.17 2.25 22.88
C VAL A 178 -21.63 1.89 22.80
N GLN A 179 -22.42 2.44 23.73
CA GLN A 179 -23.85 2.29 23.79
C GLN A 179 -24.51 3.64 24.03
N SER A 180 -25.67 3.89 23.39
CA SER A 180 -26.45 5.10 23.62
C SER A 180 -26.92 5.21 25.07
N GLN A 181 -26.88 6.42 25.64
CA GLN A 181 -27.40 6.74 26.94
C GLN A 181 -28.84 7.19 26.79
N GLN A 182 -29.79 6.39 27.27
CA GLN A 182 -31.24 6.71 27.19
C GLN A 182 -31.57 8.02 27.89
N GLY A 183 -32.30 8.91 27.21
CA GLY A 183 -32.69 10.23 27.73
C GLY A 183 -31.61 11.30 27.75
N LYS A 184 -30.43 11.04 27.11
CA LYS A 184 -29.34 11.96 26.93
C LYS A 184 -28.80 11.91 25.50
N TYR A 185 -28.18 12.97 25.04
CA TYR A 185 -27.41 12.98 23.80
C TYR A 185 -26.00 12.48 24.12
N GLY A 186 -25.82 11.20 24.36
CA GLY A 186 -24.53 10.68 24.81
C GLY A 186 -24.31 9.22 24.50
N LEU A 187 -23.04 8.86 24.48
CA LEU A 187 -22.55 7.48 24.38
C LEU A 187 -21.77 7.14 25.65
N LYS A 188 -21.79 5.87 26.06
CA LYS A 188 -20.95 5.35 27.14
C LYS A 188 -20.14 4.15 26.67
N GLY A 189 -18.93 4.01 27.16
CA GLY A 189 -18.08 2.85 26.96
C GLY A 189 -18.68 1.61 27.62
N VAL A 190 -18.51 0.48 26.94
CA VAL A 190 -18.85 -0.87 27.45
C VAL A 190 -17.69 -1.78 27.05
N PHE A 191 -17.24 -2.63 27.96
CA PHE A 191 -16.04 -3.42 27.80
C PHE A 191 -16.35 -4.91 27.95
N ALA A 192 -15.66 -5.75 27.15
CA ALA A 192 -15.79 -7.19 27.24
C ALA A 192 -15.26 -7.69 28.59
N PRO A 193 -16.05 -8.47 29.34
CA PRO A 193 -15.60 -9.10 30.57
C PRO A 193 -14.44 -10.09 30.30
N TYR A 194 -13.57 -10.24 31.27
CA TYR A 194 -12.49 -11.21 31.21
C TYR A 194 -13.07 -12.64 31.11
N PRO A 195 -12.63 -13.48 30.16
CA PRO A 195 -13.12 -14.85 30.02
C PRO A 195 -12.81 -15.73 31.23
N ALA A 196 -13.82 -16.42 31.75
CA ALA A 196 -13.67 -17.46 32.76
C ALA A 196 -13.48 -18.83 32.12
N LYS A 197 -14.19 -19.09 31.02
CA LYS A 197 -14.07 -20.32 30.23
C LYS A 197 -14.29 -20.03 28.76
N THR A 198 -13.59 -20.79 27.93
CA THR A 198 -13.72 -20.79 26.47
C THR A 198 -13.99 -22.21 25.96
N ASP A 199 -14.50 -22.33 24.73
CA ASP A 199 -14.68 -23.55 23.98
C ASP A 199 -14.41 -23.28 22.48
N PHE A 200 -14.43 -24.31 21.63
CA PHE A 200 -14.09 -24.21 20.21
C PHE A 200 -15.24 -24.66 19.32
N TYR A 201 -15.49 -23.89 18.25
CA TYR A 201 -16.39 -24.34 17.19
C TYR A 201 -15.81 -25.59 16.49
N PRO A 202 -16.59 -26.68 16.33
CA PRO A 202 -16.05 -27.96 15.86
C PRO A 202 -15.60 -27.95 14.40
N TRP A 203 -16.12 -27.01 13.58
CA TRP A 203 -15.83 -26.97 12.13
C TRP A 203 -14.55 -26.22 11.78
N ARG A 204 -14.01 -25.34 12.67
CA ARG A 204 -12.84 -24.50 12.37
C ARG A 204 -11.88 -24.36 13.55
N LYS A 205 -12.25 -24.86 14.71
CA LYS A 205 -11.49 -24.67 15.97
C LYS A 205 -11.32 -23.20 16.37
N GLN A 206 -12.18 -22.32 15.90
CA GLN A 206 -12.26 -20.94 16.37
C GLN A 206 -12.71 -20.94 17.83
N GLU A 207 -12.02 -20.19 18.69
CA GLU A 207 -12.32 -20.07 20.11
C GLU A 207 -13.46 -19.09 20.36
N TYR A 208 -14.37 -19.41 21.29
CA TYR A 208 -15.41 -18.52 21.77
C TYR A 208 -15.58 -18.59 23.29
N VAL A 209 -16.07 -17.51 23.91
CA VAL A 209 -16.25 -17.41 25.35
C VAL A 209 -17.57 -18.06 25.77
N THR A 210 -17.53 -18.97 26.75
CA THR A 210 -18.71 -19.65 27.31
C THR A 210 -19.12 -19.11 28.67
N GLU A 211 -18.17 -18.66 29.49
CA GLU A 211 -18.40 -18.02 30.79
C GLU A 211 -17.46 -16.84 31.00
N THR A 212 -17.95 -15.78 31.63
CA THR A 212 -17.18 -14.57 31.94
C THR A 212 -17.04 -14.35 33.45
N THR A 213 -16.04 -13.58 33.84
CA THR A 213 -15.86 -13.08 35.22
C THR A 213 -16.69 -11.79 35.42
N ASP A 214 -16.65 -11.24 36.63
CA ASP A 214 -17.27 -9.97 37.00
C ASP A 214 -16.32 -8.75 36.87
N PHE A 215 -15.18 -8.93 36.21
CA PHE A 215 -14.18 -7.89 35.91
C PHE A 215 -13.75 -7.92 34.45
N ILE A 216 -13.21 -6.80 33.97
CA ILE A 216 -12.79 -6.64 32.57
C ILE A 216 -11.29 -6.87 32.37
N SER A 217 -10.46 -6.57 33.38
CA SER A 217 -9.00 -6.69 33.25
C SER A 217 -8.33 -7.03 34.58
N ARG A 218 -7.25 -7.79 34.49
CA ARG A 218 -6.35 -8.12 35.61
C ARG A 218 -4.90 -8.08 35.14
N SER A 219 -4.06 -7.32 35.86
CA SER A 219 -2.66 -7.15 35.50
C SER A 219 -1.79 -6.94 36.72
N ARG A 220 -0.48 -7.27 36.60
CA ARG A 220 0.52 -7.02 37.64
C ARG A 220 1.49 -5.94 37.22
N GLY A 221 1.95 -5.19 38.22
CA GLY A 221 2.97 -4.17 38.06
C GLY A 221 2.45 -2.85 37.51
N SER A 222 3.35 -1.87 37.44
CA SER A 222 3.05 -0.58 36.87
C SER A 222 2.79 -0.69 35.38
N ARG A 223 1.75 0.00 34.88
CA ARG A 223 1.39 0.02 33.46
C ARG A 223 0.64 1.28 33.07
N SER A 224 0.61 1.55 31.76
CA SER A 224 -0.37 2.44 31.16
C SER A 224 -1.52 1.62 30.59
N TYR A 225 -2.74 2.19 30.62
CA TYR A 225 -3.92 1.64 29.98
C TYR A 225 -4.06 2.21 28.56
N PRO A 226 -4.92 1.70 27.69
CA PRO A 226 -5.10 2.22 26.32
C PRO A 226 -5.52 3.69 26.29
N TRP A 227 -5.14 4.40 25.24
CA TRP A 227 -5.63 5.73 24.96
C TRP A 227 -7.08 5.69 24.47
N ARG A 228 -7.94 6.51 25.07
CA ARG A 228 -9.23 6.88 24.49
C ARG A 228 -9.00 8.13 23.65
N VAL A 229 -9.26 8.00 22.36
CA VAL A 229 -8.90 9.01 21.35
C VAL A 229 -10.17 9.63 20.79
N LEU A 230 -10.21 10.96 20.76
CA LEU A 230 -11.28 11.75 20.18
C LEU A 230 -10.66 12.61 19.09
N ALA A 231 -10.69 12.14 17.85
CA ALA A 231 -10.26 12.92 16.70
C ALA A 231 -11.32 13.99 16.39
N ILE A 232 -10.89 15.21 16.10
CA ILE A 232 -11.75 16.37 15.86
C ILE A 232 -11.30 17.00 14.57
N THR A 233 -12.19 17.06 13.57
CA THR A 233 -11.88 17.57 12.24
C THR A 233 -12.92 18.61 11.80
N GLU A 234 -12.46 19.74 11.28
CA GLU A 234 -13.32 20.79 10.72
C GLU A 234 -13.80 20.44 9.32
N LYS A 235 -12.99 19.72 8.57
CA LYS A 235 -13.27 19.31 7.19
C LYS A 235 -13.35 17.82 7.08
N ASP A 236 -14.31 17.31 6.32
CA ASP A 236 -14.40 15.87 6.02
C ASP A 236 -13.11 15.36 5.38
N THR A 237 -12.47 16.17 4.53
CA THR A 237 -11.22 15.82 3.85
C THR A 237 -10.04 15.55 4.78
N ASP A 238 -10.08 16.01 6.02
CA ASP A 238 -9.00 15.78 6.99
C ASP A 238 -9.18 14.45 7.75
N MET A 239 -10.39 13.86 7.73
CA MET A 239 -10.68 12.62 8.46
C MET A 239 -9.85 11.43 7.96
N PRO A 240 -9.84 11.08 6.65
CA PRO A 240 -9.13 9.88 6.17
C PRO A 240 -7.62 9.91 6.43
N VAL A 241 -7.04 11.08 6.64
CA VAL A 241 -5.60 11.29 6.83
C VAL A 241 -5.20 11.62 8.27
N ASN A 242 -6.15 11.57 9.22
CA ASN A 242 -5.85 11.72 10.64
C ASN A 242 -4.94 10.59 11.15
N ASN A 243 -3.90 10.93 11.91
CA ASN A 243 -2.86 10.00 12.35
C ASN A 243 -2.78 9.81 13.87
N LEU A 244 -3.76 10.27 14.63
CA LEU A 244 -3.70 10.24 16.10
C LEU A 244 -3.53 8.85 16.68
N VAL A 245 -4.23 7.85 16.13
CA VAL A 245 -4.10 6.44 16.59
C VAL A 245 -2.66 5.95 16.44
N TYR A 246 -2.05 6.20 15.30
CA TYR A 246 -0.65 5.81 15.04
C TYR A 246 0.34 6.63 15.89
N ALA A 247 0.12 7.95 16.03
CA ALA A 247 0.99 8.83 16.82
C ALA A 247 1.00 8.49 18.33
N LEU A 248 -0.14 8.02 18.86
CA LEU A 248 -0.30 7.67 20.27
C LEU A 248 0.21 6.26 20.63
N ALA A 249 0.36 5.39 19.65
CA ALA A 249 0.83 4.02 19.85
C ALA A 249 2.30 3.96 20.28
N SER A 250 2.66 2.88 20.94
CA SER A 250 4.03 2.57 21.34
C SER A 250 4.96 2.46 20.12
N SER A 251 6.19 2.89 20.28
CA SER A 251 7.22 2.83 19.21
C SER A 251 7.59 1.40 18.85
N ASN A 252 8.23 1.26 17.70
CA ASN A 252 8.70 -0.01 17.16
C ASN A 252 9.53 -0.82 18.18
N ARG A 253 9.07 -2.06 18.43
CA ARG A 253 9.72 -3.02 19.36
C ARG A 253 10.62 -4.05 18.67
N ILE A 254 10.50 -4.19 17.33
CA ILE A 254 11.26 -5.21 16.62
C ILE A 254 12.61 -4.72 16.06
N GLY A 255 12.83 -3.40 16.04
CA GLY A 255 14.06 -2.78 15.54
C GLY A 255 14.20 -2.85 14.02
N ASP A 256 14.85 -3.89 13.50
CA ASP A 256 15.06 -4.08 12.05
C ASP A 256 13.76 -4.41 11.32
N THR A 257 13.37 -3.55 10.39
CA THR A 257 12.19 -3.69 9.53
C THR A 257 12.52 -3.99 8.06
N SER A 258 13.80 -4.10 7.72
CA SER A 258 14.29 -4.25 6.34
C SER A 258 13.84 -5.55 5.64
N TRP A 259 13.42 -6.54 6.40
CA TRP A 259 12.93 -7.82 5.91
C TRP A 259 11.43 -7.82 5.57
N ILE A 260 10.69 -6.79 6.03
CA ILE A 260 9.25 -6.68 5.79
C ILE A 260 9.04 -6.30 4.32
N LYS A 261 8.14 -7.02 3.68
CA LYS A 261 7.70 -6.72 2.32
C LYS A 261 6.22 -6.43 2.30
N THR A 262 5.86 -5.39 1.61
CA THR A 262 4.50 -5.03 1.22
C THR A 262 4.28 -5.40 -0.24
N GLY A 263 3.06 -5.43 -0.72
CA GLY A 263 2.81 -5.77 -2.11
C GLY A 263 1.37 -6.12 -2.43
N LYS A 264 1.17 -6.59 -3.66
CA LYS A 264 -0.12 -7.03 -4.19
C LYS A 264 -0.20 -8.55 -4.19
N VAL A 265 -1.41 -9.03 -4.02
CA VAL A 265 -1.69 -10.43 -3.73
C VAL A 265 -2.72 -10.98 -4.73
N ALA A 266 -2.44 -12.07 -5.40
CA ALA A 266 -3.48 -12.84 -6.08
C ALA A 266 -4.15 -13.76 -5.05
N TRP A 267 -5.47 -13.56 -4.86
CA TRP A 267 -6.24 -14.21 -3.80
C TRP A 267 -7.31 -15.15 -4.37
N ASP A 268 -7.43 -16.32 -3.78
CA ASP A 268 -8.20 -17.47 -4.30
C ASP A 268 -9.62 -17.58 -3.76
N TRP A 269 -9.88 -17.13 -2.52
CA TRP A 269 -11.10 -17.43 -1.76
C TRP A 269 -12.35 -16.69 -2.28
N TRP A 270 -12.22 -15.41 -2.64
CA TRP A 270 -13.37 -14.59 -3.04
C TRP A 270 -14.12 -15.15 -4.24
N ASN A 271 -13.39 -15.64 -5.22
CA ASN A 271 -13.94 -16.22 -6.44
C ASN A 271 -14.20 -17.75 -6.33
N ASP A 272 -14.14 -18.32 -5.12
CA ASP A 272 -14.39 -19.74 -4.84
C ASP A 272 -13.48 -20.67 -5.66
N TRP A 273 -12.18 -20.30 -5.79
CA TRP A 273 -11.16 -20.99 -6.58
C TRP A 273 -11.55 -21.22 -8.05
N ASN A 274 -12.54 -20.49 -8.59
CA ASN A 274 -13.05 -20.70 -9.95
C ASN A 274 -12.07 -20.15 -11.00
N LEU A 275 -11.68 -21.03 -11.91
CA LEU A 275 -10.92 -20.70 -13.12
C LEU A 275 -11.69 -21.16 -14.35
N LYS A 276 -11.68 -20.38 -15.44
CA LYS A 276 -12.33 -20.71 -16.71
C LYS A 276 -11.31 -21.07 -17.78
N GLY A 277 -11.63 -22.06 -18.63
CA GLY A 277 -10.82 -22.40 -19.81
C GLY A 277 -9.48 -23.07 -19.47
N VAL A 278 -9.31 -23.60 -18.27
CA VAL A 278 -8.11 -24.34 -17.83
C VAL A 278 -8.28 -25.84 -18.10
N PRO A 279 -7.19 -26.58 -18.38
CA PRO A 279 -7.26 -28.02 -18.71
C PRO A 279 -7.32 -28.94 -17.48
N PHE A 280 -7.56 -28.39 -16.27
CA PHE A 280 -7.64 -29.12 -15.02
C PHE A 280 -8.86 -28.71 -14.21
N LYS A 281 -9.21 -29.49 -13.18
CA LYS A 281 -10.27 -29.15 -12.23
C LYS A 281 -9.75 -28.11 -11.23
N ALA A 282 -10.31 -26.89 -11.27
CA ALA A 282 -9.99 -25.83 -10.32
C ALA A 282 -10.47 -26.19 -8.90
N GLY A 283 -9.76 -25.70 -7.88
CA GLY A 283 -10.02 -25.94 -6.46
C GLY A 283 -8.72 -25.87 -5.65
N ILE A 284 -8.74 -26.37 -4.43
CA ILE A 284 -7.56 -26.41 -3.55
C ILE A 284 -6.64 -27.55 -3.99
N ASN A 285 -5.76 -27.29 -4.96
CA ASN A 285 -4.81 -28.25 -5.51
C ASN A 285 -3.61 -27.59 -6.18
N MET A 286 -2.58 -28.37 -6.49
CA MET A 286 -1.31 -27.89 -7.07
C MET A 286 -1.48 -27.14 -8.38
N ASP A 287 -2.33 -27.64 -9.30
CA ASP A 287 -2.50 -27.01 -10.62
C ASP A 287 -3.12 -25.61 -10.49
N THR A 288 -4.11 -25.46 -9.62
CA THR A 288 -4.75 -24.15 -9.34
C THR A 288 -3.73 -23.17 -8.77
N TYR A 289 -2.97 -23.54 -7.74
CA TYR A 289 -2.02 -22.61 -7.13
C TYR A 289 -0.82 -22.31 -8.04
N LYS A 290 -0.34 -23.26 -8.85
CA LYS A 290 0.65 -22.95 -9.89
C LYS A 290 0.11 -21.94 -10.91
N TYR A 291 -1.17 -22.05 -11.29
CA TYR A 291 -1.80 -21.06 -12.17
C TYR A 291 -1.87 -19.68 -11.55
N TYR A 292 -2.21 -19.57 -10.26
CA TYR A 292 -2.17 -18.30 -9.51
C TYR A 292 -0.75 -17.72 -9.42
N ILE A 293 0.26 -18.56 -9.18
CA ILE A 293 1.67 -18.14 -9.18
C ILE A 293 2.09 -17.63 -10.57
N ASP A 294 1.74 -18.33 -11.63
CA ASP A 294 2.05 -17.90 -13.01
C ASP A 294 1.36 -16.56 -13.36
N PHE A 295 0.12 -16.40 -12.94
CA PHE A 295 -0.60 -15.12 -13.09
C PHE A 295 0.09 -14.00 -12.30
N ALA A 296 0.42 -14.22 -11.04
CA ALA A 296 1.11 -13.26 -10.19
C ALA A 296 2.48 -12.87 -10.78
N SER A 297 3.26 -13.86 -11.19
CA SER A 297 4.57 -13.64 -11.82
C SER A 297 4.48 -12.83 -13.12
N ARG A 298 3.52 -13.16 -13.99
CA ARG A 298 3.30 -12.48 -15.26
C ARG A 298 2.95 -11.00 -15.07
N ASN A 299 2.16 -10.70 -14.05
CA ASN A 299 1.64 -9.35 -13.81
C ASN A 299 2.43 -8.58 -12.74
N GLY A 300 3.53 -9.14 -12.21
CA GLY A 300 4.38 -8.45 -11.23
C GLY A 300 3.77 -8.33 -9.84
N LEU A 301 2.87 -9.25 -9.46
CA LEU A 301 2.36 -9.36 -8.10
C LEU A 301 3.40 -10.07 -7.22
N GLU A 302 3.56 -9.59 -6.01
CA GLU A 302 4.56 -10.09 -5.08
C GLU A 302 4.15 -11.39 -4.39
N PHE A 303 2.83 -11.60 -4.20
CA PHE A 303 2.33 -12.66 -3.34
C PHE A 303 1.14 -13.42 -3.94
N ILE A 304 0.97 -14.67 -3.47
CA ILE A 304 -0.31 -15.35 -3.40
C ILE A 304 -0.64 -15.69 -1.94
N VAL A 305 -1.93 -15.75 -1.60
CA VAL A 305 -2.42 -16.33 -0.36
C VAL A 305 -3.02 -17.70 -0.67
N LEU A 306 -2.64 -18.71 0.10
CA LEU A 306 -3.42 -19.94 0.22
C LEU A 306 -4.40 -19.75 1.36
N ASP A 307 -5.68 -19.49 1.03
CA ASP A 307 -6.73 -19.23 2.00
C ASP A 307 -7.24 -20.52 2.67
N GLU A 308 -8.36 -20.50 3.39
CA GLU A 308 -8.91 -21.61 4.17
C GLU A 308 -8.97 -22.90 3.34
N GLY A 309 -8.38 -24.01 3.86
CA GLY A 309 -8.49 -25.33 3.27
C GLY A 309 -7.17 -26.00 2.87
N TRP A 310 -6.02 -25.33 2.96
CA TRP A 310 -4.71 -25.95 2.73
C TRP A 310 -4.28 -26.90 3.87
N TYR A 311 -4.90 -26.80 5.05
CA TYR A 311 -4.91 -27.79 6.12
C TYR A 311 -6.38 -28.10 6.50
N ASP A 312 -6.65 -29.22 7.21
CA ASP A 312 -8.01 -29.52 7.65
C ASP A 312 -8.45 -28.63 8.83
N PRO A 313 -9.34 -27.65 8.62
CA PRO A 313 -9.75 -26.72 9.67
C PRO A 313 -10.46 -27.41 10.84
N LYS A 314 -11.08 -28.58 10.64
CA LYS A 314 -11.73 -29.35 11.71
C LYS A 314 -10.72 -29.99 12.66
N SER A 315 -9.55 -30.36 12.16
CA SER A 315 -8.46 -30.88 12.99
C SER A 315 -7.85 -29.78 13.87
N GLY A 316 -7.76 -28.56 13.34
CA GLY A 316 -6.98 -27.47 13.93
C GLY A 316 -5.49 -27.73 13.97
N ASP A 317 -4.99 -28.66 13.17
CA ASP A 317 -3.57 -28.96 13.02
C ASP A 317 -3.00 -28.32 11.75
N MET A 318 -2.52 -27.09 11.87
CA MET A 318 -1.88 -26.39 10.76
C MET A 318 -0.48 -26.92 10.43
N LEU A 319 0.06 -27.85 11.24
CA LEU A 319 1.34 -28.48 10.91
C LEU A 319 1.19 -29.63 9.91
N THR A 320 -0.04 -30.06 9.61
CA THR A 320 -0.35 -31.11 8.63
C THR A 320 -1.05 -30.50 7.42
N VAL A 321 -0.37 -30.51 6.26
CA VAL A 321 -0.90 -30.05 4.97
C VAL A 321 -1.80 -31.14 4.39
N ILE A 322 -2.87 -30.77 3.68
CA ILE A 322 -3.76 -31.75 3.00
C ILE A 322 -2.99 -32.51 1.90
N PRO A 323 -3.39 -33.75 1.57
CA PRO A 323 -2.66 -34.59 0.60
C PRO A 323 -2.68 -34.04 -0.85
N GLU A 324 -3.62 -33.15 -1.17
CA GLU A 324 -3.74 -32.52 -2.49
C GLU A 324 -2.67 -31.45 -2.75
N LEU A 325 -1.87 -31.08 -1.72
CA LEU A 325 -0.85 -30.03 -1.80
C LEU A 325 0.52 -30.55 -1.36
N ASP A 326 1.52 -30.36 -2.22
CA ASP A 326 2.94 -30.42 -1.87
C ASP A 326 3.44 -28.98 -1.63
N LEU A 327 3.36 -28.53 -0.38
CA LEU A 327 3.71 -27.15 -0.01
C LEU A 327 5.21 -26.83 -0.27
N PRO A 328 6.18 -27.70 0.02
CA PRO A 328 7.57 -27.51 -0.38
C PRO A 328 7.77 -27.31 -1.89
N GLU A 329 7.11 -28.13 -2.73
CA GLU A 329 7.16 -27.97 -4.19
C GLU A 329 6.54 -26.64 -4.62
N LEU A 330 5.40 -26.28 -4.05
CA LEU A 330 4.72 -25.02 -4.38
C LEU A 330 5.55 -23.79 -4.01
N ILE A 331 6.22 -23.81 -2.85
CA ILE A 331 7.13 -22.75 -2.41
C ILE A 331 8.34 -22.64 -3.35
N ALA A 332 8.92 -23.78 -3.73
CA ALA A 332 10.03 -23.79 -4.69
C ALA A 332 9.60 -23.24 -6.06
N TYR A 333 8.40 -23.61 -6.50
CA TYR A 333 7.81 -23.09 -7.75
C TYR A 333 7.60 -21.58 -7.67
N GLY A 334 6.95 -21.08 -6.61
CA GLY A 334 6.75 -19.64 -6.38
C GLY A 334 8.07 -18.86 -6.37
N LYS A 335 9.07 -19.35 -5.65
CA LYS A 335 10.41 -18.77 -5.60
C LYS A 335 11.07 -18.72 -6.98
N SER A 336 10.91 -19.75 -7.82
CA SER A 336 11.43 -19.76 -9.19
C SER A 336 10.77 -18.72 -10.09
N LYS A 337 9.56 -18.29 -9.75
CA LYS A 337 8.77 -17.30 -10.46
C LYS A 337 8.81 -15.89 -9.83
N GLY A 338 9.54 -15.72 -8.72
CA GLY A 338 9.61 -14.45 -7.97
C GLY A 338 8.36 -14.11 -7.18
N VAL A 339 7.51 -15.11 -6.89
CA VAL A 339 6.25 -14.96 -6.14
C VAL A 339 6.39 -15.61 -4.77
N GLU A 340 6.00 -14.89 -3.72
CA GLU A 340 6.06 -15.37 -2.35
C GLU A 340 4.68 -15.88 -1.89
N ILE A 341 4.66 -16.77 -0.90
CA ILE A 341 3.45 -17.41 -0.41
C ILE A 341 3.17 -17.00 1.03
N VAL A 342 1.90 -16.65 1.29
CA VAL A 342 1.32 -16.39 2.61
C VAL A 342 0.25 -17.45 2.88
N LEU A 343 0.15 -17.94 4.11
CA LEU A 343 -0.79 -18.98 4.52
C LEU A 343 -1.89 -18.40 5.42
N TRP A 344 -3.12 -18.76 5.15
CA TRP A 344 -4.24 -18.47 6.04
C TRP A 344 -4.27 -19.40 7.26
N THR A 345 -4.72 -18.89 8.41
CA THR A 345 -4.97 -19.70 9.60
C THR A 345 -5.92 -19.01 10.57
N VAL A 346 -6.42 -19.75 11.56
CA VAL A 346 -7.25 -19.23 12.65
C VAL A 346 -6.38 -18.77 13.82
N PHE A 347 -6.74 -17.67 14.51
CA PHE A 347 -5.95 -17.11 15.61
C PHE A 347 -5.55 -18.13 16.69
N ASN A 348 -6.51 -18.84 17.26
CA ASN A 348 -6.20 -19.81 18.32
C ASN A 348 -5.52 -21.09 17.81
N VAL A 349 -5.69 -21.43 16.53
CA VAL A 349 -4.96 -22.53 15.89
C VAL A 349 -3.48 -22.18 15.79
N LEU A 350 -3.17 -20.96 15.35
CA LEU A 350 -1.79 -20.45 15.31
C LEU A 350 -1.21 -20.31 16.73
N ASP A 351 -1.93 -19.69 17.67
CA ASP A 351 -1.46 -19.46 19.05
C ASP A 351 -1.13 -20.76 19.77
N SER A 352 -1.96 -21.82 19.60
CA SER A 352 -1.73 -23.13 20.22
C SER A 352 -0.50 -23.88 19.68
N GLN A 353 0.00 -23.56 18.49
CA GLN A 353 1.13 -24.19 17.80
C GLN A 353 2.22 -23.18 17.44
N LEU A 354 2.23 -22.01 18.10
CA LEU A 354 2.83 -20.76 17.64
C LEU A 354 4.31 -20.90 17.25
N GLU A 355 5.16 -21.38 18.15
CA GLU A 355 6.60 -21.49 17.85
C GLU A 355 6.89 -22.57 16.80
N ALA A 356 6.20 -23.72 16.88
CA ALA A 356 6.39 -24.81 15.93
C ALA A 356 5.96 -24.41 14.50
N ALA A 357 4.82 -23.73 14.38
CA ALA A 357 4.32 -23.24 13.09
C ALA A 357 5.22 -22.14 12.51
N CYS A 358 5.58 -21.13 13.30
CA CYS A 358 6.46 -20.05 12.86
C CYS A 358 7.82 -20.61 12.40
N LYS A 359 8.43 -21.50 13.19
CA LYS A 359 9.70 -22.12 12.81
C LYS A 359 9.58 -22.92 11.52
N LYS A 360 8.61 -23.86 11.47
CA LYS A 360 8.41 -24.75 10.32
C LYS A 360 8.23 -23.96 9.02
N TYR A 361 7.32 -23.01 9.00
CA TYR A 361 6.94 -22.29 7.77
C TYR A 361 7.96 -21.23 7.37
N ALA A 362 8.64 -20.57 8.33
CA ALA A 362 9.77 -19.70 8.01
C ALA A 362 10.95 -20.48 7.41
N ASP A 363 11.29 -21.66 8.00
CA ASP A 363 12.35 -22.54 7.47
C ASP A 363 12.02 -23.06 6.06
N MET A 364 10.74 -23.29 5.73
CA MET A 364 10.29 -23.65 4.39
C MET A 364 10.36 -22.49 3.40
N GLY A 365 10.29 -21.22 3.87
CA GLY A 365 10.33 -20.03 3.02
C GLY A 365 8.99 -19.32 2.85
N ILE A 366 7.96 -19.67 3.63
CA ILE A 366 6.72 -18.90 3.77
C ILE A 366 7.03 -17.50 4.30
N LYS A 367 6.28 -16.49 3.89
CA LYS A 367 6.55 -15.07 4.20
C LYS A 367 5.63 -14.46 5.24
N GLY A 368 4.53 -15.10 5.53
CA GLY A 368 3.59 -14.58 6.52
C GLY A 368 2.34 -15.41 6.68
N PHE A 369 1.47 -14.90 7.53
CA PHE A 369 0.15 -15.48 7.77
C PHE A 369 -0.94 -14.43 7.59
N LYS A 370 -2.04 -14.84 6.91
CA LYS A 370 -3.36 -14.23 7.04
C LYS A 370 -4.04 -14.93 8.21
N VAL A 371 -4.21 -14.22 9.35
CA VAL A 371 -4.72 -14.81 10.58
C VAL A 371 -6.14 -14.31 10.83
N ASP A 372 -7.10 -15.22 10.96
CA ASP A 372 -8.51 -14.93 10.88
C ASP A 372 -9.31 -15.47 12.08
N PHE A 373 -10.57 -14.99 12.23
CA PHE A 373 -11.54 -15.48 13.22
C PHE A 373 -11.10 -15.32 14.69
N LEU A 374 -10.64 -14.11 15.07
CA LEU A 374 -10.52 -13.73 16.48
C LEU A 374 -11.90 -13.46 17.06
N ASP A 375 -12.70 -12.63 16.40
CA ASP A 375 -14.10 -12.28 16.64
C ASP A 375 -14.40 -11.77 18.07
N ARG A 376 -13.40 -11.27 18.77
CA ARG A 376 -13.48 -10.77 20.15
C ARG A 376 -12.33 -9.79 20.45
N ASP A 377 -12.49 -8.96 21.48
CA ASP A 377 -11.50 -7.97 21.93
C ASP A 377 -11.36 -7.89 23.45
N ASP A 378 -11.71 -8.96 24.19
CA ASP A 378 -11.40 -9.06 25.61
C ASP A 378 -9.88 -9.13 25.85
N GLN A 379 -9.45 -8.97 27.11
CA GLN A 379 -8.02 -8.91 27.45
C GLN A 379 -7.24 -10.11 26.88
N THR A 380 -7.78 -11.34 26.96
CA THR A 380 -7.04 -12.55 26.55
C THR A 380 -6.87 -12.64 25.03
N ALA A 381 -7.89 -12.15 24.27
CA ALA A 381 -7.82 -12.04 22.81
C ALA A 381 -6.78 -11.01 22.40
N VAL A 382 -6.75 -9.85 23.05
CA VAL A 382 -5.72 -8.82 22.80
C VAL A 382 -4.33 -9.34 23.12
N GLU A 383 -4.14 -10.04 24.24
CA GLU A 383 -2.86 -10.66 24.59
C GLU A 383 -2.42 -11.73 23.56
N MET A 384 -3.37 -12.48 22.98
CA MET A 384 -3.09 -13.45 21.91
C MET A 384 -2.50 -12.76 20.67
N VAL A 385 -3.10 -11.62 20.25
CA VAL A 385 -2.58 -10.83 19.10
C VAL A 385 -1.13 -10.39 19.36
N TYR A 386 -0.81 -9.92 20.56
CA TYR A 386 0.55 -9.51 20.90
C TYR A 386 1.55 -10.68 20.96
N ARG A 387 1.14 -11.85 21.49
CA ARG A 387 1.99 -13.07 21.48
C ARG A 387 2.30 -13.51 20.04
N ILE A 388 1.28 -13.53 19.18
CA ILE A 388 1.45 -13.86 17.75
C ILE A 388 2.39 -12.85 17.09
N ALA A 389 2.17 -11.54 17.31
CA ALA A 389 3.02 -10.50 16.75
C ALA A 389 4.49 -10.62 17.20
N GLU A 390 4.74 -10.87 18.46
CA GLU A 390 6.09 -11.04 18.98
C GLU A 390 6.80 -12.27 18.36
N MET A 391 6.10 -13.40 18.28
CA MET A 391 6.69 -14.64 17.77
C MET A 391 6.93 -14.56 16.26
N THR A 392 5.97 -14.07 15.48
CA THR A 392 6.12 -13.94 14.03
C THR A 392 7.23 -12.95 13.66
N ALA A 393 7.43 -11.88 14.44
CA ALA A 393 8.56 -10.98 14.28
C ALA A 393 9.92 -11.68 14.44
N ARG A 394 10.06 -12.58 15.43
CA ARG A 394 11.30 -13.37 15.66
C ARG A 394 11.65 -14.24 14.44
N TYR A 395 10.64 -14.77 13.77
CA TYR A 395 10.80 -15.63 12.59
C TYR A 395 10.71 -14.86 11.27
N LYS A 396 10.60 -13.52 11.30
CA LYS A 396 10.49 -12.65 10.12
C LYS A 396 9.33 -13.02 9.20
N LEU A 397 8.16 -13.25 9.79
CA LEU A 397 6.89 -13.53 9.12
C LEU A 397 5.98 -12.30 9.24
N THR A 398 5.42 -11.84 8.12
CA THR A 398 4.44 -10.75 8.10
C THR A 398 3.05 -11.23 8.51
N LEU A 399 2.20 -10.30 8.93
CA LEU A 399 0.82 -10.59 9.34
C LEU A 399 -0.17 -9.69 8.59
N ASP A 400 -1.26 -10.33 8.13
CA ASP A 400 -2.51 -9.73 7.73
C ASP A 400 -3.60 -10.28 8.65
N LEU A 401 -4.34 -9.41 9.36
CA LEU A 401 -5.23 -9.82 10.44
C LEU A 401 -6.69 -9.64 10.04
N HIS A 402 -7.44 -10.74 9.99
CA HIS A 402 -8.86 -10.81 9.65
C HIS A 402 -9.72 -11.20 10.85
N GLY A 403 -11.05 -11.06 10.77
CA GLY A 403 -11.95 -11.35 11.87
C GLY A 403 -11.54 -10.66 13.19
N ILE A 404 -10.98 -9.47 13.12
CA ILE A 404 -10.35 -8.76 14.24
C ILE A 404 -10.98 -7.37 14.44
N TYR A 405 -10.81 -6.81 15.63
CA TYR A 405 -11.15 -5.42 15.94
C TYR A 405 -10.28 -4.43 15.13
N LYS A 406 -10.76 -3.18 14.99
CA LYS A 406 -10.05 -2.09 14.31
C LYS A 406 -8.58 -2.00 14.75
N PRO A 407 -7.66 -1.54 13.89
CA PRO A 407 -6.29 -1.20 14.29
C PRO A 407 -6.27 -0.23 15.46
N THR A 408 -5.33 -0.44 16.37
CA THR A 408 -5.10 0.41 17.55
C THR A 408 -3.66 0.93 17.60
N GLY A 409 -3.04 1.05 16.42
CA GLY A 409 -1.65 1.49 16.27
C GLY A 409 -0.62 0.38 16.53
N ILE A 410 -1.03 -0.88 16.70
CA ILE A 410 -0.11 -2.01 16.88
C ILE A 410 0.85 -2.17 15.70
N ASN A 411 0.48 -1.72 14.51
CA ASN A 411 1.35 -1.69 13.32
C ASN A 411 2.49 -0.64 13.41
N ARG A 412 2.47 0.29 14.37
CA ARG A 412 3.64 1.09 14.74
C ARG A 412 4.58 0.29 15.66
N THR A 413 4.00 -0.45 16.60
CA THR A 413 4.73 -1.23 17.60
C THR A 413 5.36 -2.47 16.99
N TYR A 414 4.62 -3.13 16.08
CA TYR A 414 5.01 -4.30 15.31
C TYR A 414 4.76 -4.06 13.81
N PRO A 415 5.68 -3.36 13.09
CA PRO A 415 5.48 -2.94 11.70
C PRO A 415 5.26 -4.06 10.69
N HIS A 416 5.54 -5.31 11.03
CA HIS A 416 5.27 -6.48 10.20
C HIS A 416 3.80 -6.93 10.21
N ILE A 417 2.95 -6.34 11.08
CA ILE A 417 1.50 -6.41 10.93
C ILE A 417 1.13 -5.37 9.88
N ILE A 418 1.04 -5.82 8.64
CA ILE A 418 0.96 -4.93 7.48
C ILE A 418 -0.47 -4.56 7.09
N ASN A 419 -1.47 -5.40 7.44
CA ASN A 419 -2.85 -5.11 7.13
C ASN A 419 -3.85 -5.64 8.16
N PHE A 420 -5.10 -5.13 8.10
CA PHE A 420 -6.21 -5.48 9.01
C PHE A 420 -7.54 -5.42 8.26
N GLU A 421 -8.41 -6.38 8.49
CA GLU A 421 -9.79 -6.32 8.01
C GLU A 421 -10.64 -5.33 8.84
N SER A 422 -11.50 -5.79 9.73
CA SER A 422 -12.42 -4.95 10.52
C SER A 422 -13.18 -3.93 9.65
N VAL A 423 -13.70 -4.38 8.51
CA VAL A 423 -14.40 -3.59 7.50
C VAL A 423 -15.48 -4.47 6.84
N PHE A 424 -16.62 -3.88 6.49
CA PHE A 424 -17.63 -4.54 5.67
C PHE A 424 -17.17 -4.57 4.21
N GLY A 425 -16.17 -5.46 3.92
CA GLY A 425 -15.43 -5.50 2.69
C GLY A 425 -16.09 -6.24 1.54
N MET A 426 -15.31 -6.50 0.47
CA MET A 426 -15.81 -7.18 -0.73
C MET A 426 -16.19 -8.64 -0.49
N GLU A 427 -15.80 -9.27 0.61
CA GLU A 427 -16.28 -10.59 0.99
C GLU A 427 -17.80 -10.62 1.16
N GLU A 428 -18.36 -9.56 1.69
CA GLU A 428 -19.80 -9.45 2.01
C GLU A 428 -20.72 -9.51 0.79
N VAL A 429 -20.24 -9.17 -0.41
CA VAL A 429 -21.04 -9.25 -1.65
C VAL A 429 -21.42 -10.70 -2.03
N LYS A 430 -20.77 -11.69 -1.40
CA LYS A 430 -21.10 -13.11 -1.62
C LYS A 430 -22.44 -13.52 -1.01
N TRP A 431 -22.90 -12.82 0.06
CA TRP A 431 -24.11 -13.20 0.84
C TRP A 431 -24.97 -12.04 1.34
N THR A 432 -24.54 -10.80 1.22
CA THR A 432 -25.26 -9.65 1.74
C THR A 432 -26.55 -9.33 0.97
N ASP A 433 -27.29 -8.33 1.41
CA ASP A 433 -28.50 -7.79 0.76
C ASP A 433 -28.17 -6.44 0.12
N ILE A 434 -28.80 -6.11 -1.01
CA ILE A 434 -28.63 -4.82 -1.72
C ILE A 434 -28.91 -3.60 -0.82
N LYS A 435 -29.73 -3.75 0.22
CA LYS A 435 -30.02 -2.69 1.20
C LYS A 435 -28.78 -2.27 2.00
N ASN A 436 -27.77 -3.14 2.13
CA ASN A 436 -26.50 -2.82 2.80
C ASN A 436 -25.60 -1.88 2.01
N ASN A 437 -25.99 -1.52 0.79
CA ASN A 437 -25.55 -0.33 0.06
C ASN A 437 -24.04 -0.11 0.07
N MET A 438 -23.29 -1.05 -0.55
CA MET A 438 -21.81 -0.99 -0.58
C MET A 438 -21.27 0.35 -1.09
N PRO A 439 -21.75 0.96 -2.20
CA PRO A 439 -21.23 2.26 -2.64
C PRO A 439 -21.43 3.41 -1.63
N LEU A 440 -22.46 3.37 -0.79
CA LEU A 440 -22.56 4.31 0.34
C LEU A 440 -21.52 4.00 1.42
N TYR A 441 -21.34 2.73 1.74
CA TYR A 441 -20.35 2.30 2.72
C TYR A 441 -18.93 2.65 2.25
N ASP A 442 -18.60 2.44 0.96
CA ASP A 442 -17.30 2.69 0.33
C ASP A 442 -16.89 4.17 0.33
N VAL A 443 -17.87 5.08 0.42
CA VAL A 443 -17.61 6.53 0.60
C VAL A 443 -17.86 7.02 2.03
N THR A 444 -18.08 6.11 2.96
CA THR A 444 -18.27 6.41 4.41
C THR A 444 -17.09 5.89 5.23
N PHE A 445 -16.73 4.62 5.07
CA PHE A 445 -15.69 4.00 5.91
C PHE A 445 -14.29 4.63 5.73
N PRO A 446 -13.88 5.17 4.57
CA PRO A 446 -12.59 5.85 4.46
C PRO A 446 -12.46 7.05 5.41
N TYR A 447 -13.56 7.73 5.68
CA TYR A 447 -13.59 8.85 6.63
C TYR A 447 -13.58 8.39 8.09
N ILE A 448 -14.12 7.21 8.39
CA ILE A 448 -14.30 6.73 9.77
C ILE A 448 -13.30 5.61 10.11
N ARG A 449 -13.37 4.46 9.42
CA ARG A 449 -12.57 3.27 9.72
C ARG A 449 -11.09 3.46 9.44
N MET A 450 -10.73 4.16 8.34
CA MET A 450 -9.32 4.36 7.99
C MET A 450 -8.59 5.33 8.92
N MET A 451 -9.27 6.10 9.77
CA MET A 451 -8.62 6.86 10.85
C MET A 451 -7.91 5.93 11.85
N ALA A 452 -8.40 4.70 12.02
CA ALA A 452 -7.79 3.72 12.91
C ALA A 452 -6.50 3.10 12.34
N GLY A 453 -6.39 2.97 11.02
CA GLY A 453 -5.24 2.35 10.38
C GLY A 453 -5.56 1.72 9.02
N PRO A 454 -4.61 0.96 8.42
CA PRO A 454 -4.78 0.31 7.13
C PRO A 454 -5.97 -0.66 7.10
N VAL A 455 -6.43 -0.98 5.89
CA VAL A 455 -7.66 -1.76 5.70
C VAL A 455 -7.50 -2.79 4.58
N ASP A 456 -7.78 -4.05 4.88
CA ASP A 456 -7.91 -5.10 3.88
C ASP A 456 -9.37 -5.22 3.41
N TYR A 457 -9.75 -4.36 2.47
CA TYR A 457 -11.08 -4.30 1.85
C TYR A 457 -11.26 -5.36 0.76
N THR A 458 -10.19 -5.92 0.22
CA THR A 458 -10.13 -6.91 -0.86
C THR A 458 -10.78 -6.46 -2.18
N PRO A 459 -10.36 -5.31 -2.77
CA PRO A 459 -10.96 -4.77 -4.00
C PRO A 459 -10.59 -5.56 -5.26
N GLY A 460 -11.16 -5.16 -6.42
CA GLY A 460 -10.70 -5.58 -7.74
C GLY A 460 -11.65 -6.51 -8.50
N ALA A 461 -12.91 -6.58 -8.12
CA ALA A 461 -13.88 -7.35 -8.89
C ALA A 461 -13.94 -6.89 -10.37
N MET A 462 -13.79 -7.84 -11.30
CA MET A 462 -13.96 -7.63 -12.74
C MET A 462 -15.38 -7.95 -13.21
N ARG A 463 -16.23 -8.47 -12.35
CA ARG A 463 -17.69 -8.51 -12.50
C ARG A 463 -18.29 -7.41 -11.66
N ASN A 464 -18.97 -6.48 -12.31
CA ASN A 464 -19.53 -5.28 -11.68
C ASN A 464 -21.01 -5.18 -12.04
N ALA A 465 -21.86 -4.76 -11.12
CA ALA A 465 -23.30 -4.72 -11.32
C ALA A 465 -23.92 -3.40 -10.86
N THR A 466 -24.90 -2.93 -11.64
CA THR A 466 -25.72 -1.78 -11.26
C THR A 466 -26.60 -2.11 -10.06
N LYS A 467 -27.16 -1.09 -9.41
CA LYS A 467 -28.09 -1.29 -8.28
C LYS A 467 -29.29 -2.18 -8.64
N ALA A 468 -29.73 -2.16 -9.91
CA ALA A 468 -30.91 -2.93 -10.37
C ALA A 468 -30.58 -4.40 -10.65
N ASP A 469 -29.35 -4.67 -11.12
CA ASP A 469 -28.94 -6.00 -11.60
C ASP A 469 -28.20 -6.82 -10.56
N TRP A 470 -27.66 -6.16 -9.53
CA TRP A 470 -26.84 -6.82 -8.54
C TRP A 470 -27.66 -7.81 -7.68
N ARG A 471 -27.03 -8.95 -7.40
CA ARG A 471 -27.51 -9.96 -6.44
C ARG A 471 -26.34 -10.74 -5.87
N ALA A 472 -26.47 -11.18 -4.61
CA ALA A 472 -25.46 -12.01 -3.98
C ALA A 472 -25.33 -13.36 -4.69
N MET A 473 -24.08 -13.73 -5.00
CA MET A 473 -23.71 -15.03 -5.57
C MET A 473 -22.40 -15.49 -4.93
N TYR A 474 -22.41 -16.64 -4.28
CA TYR A 474 -21.28 -17.10 -3.51
C TYR A 474 -20.05 -17.43 -4.38
N SER A 475 -20.21 -18.26 -5.42
CA SER A 475 -19.11 -18.79 -6.23
C SER A 475 -18.73 -17.91 -7.42
N THR A 476 -19.57 -16.94 -7.79
CA THR A 476 -19.29 -15.99 -8.88
C THR A 476 -19.75 -14.58 -8.50
N PRO A 477 -19.19 -14.02 -7.42
CA PRO A 477 -19.65 -12.74 -6.90
C PRO A 477 -19.39 -11.60 -7.87
N ALA A 478 -20.15 -10.51 -7.71
CA ALA A 478 -19.96 -9.26 -8.43
C ALA A 478 -19.99 -8.08 -7.45
N SER A 479 -19.18 -7.04 -7.71
CA SER A 479 -19.26 -5.81 -6.90
C SER A 479 -20.54 -5.04 -7.16
N MET A 480 -21.00 -4.28 -6.17
CA MET A 480 -22.00 -3.23 -6.36
C MET A 480 -21.27 -1.98 -6.91
N GLY A 481 -21.78 -1.38 -7.99
CA GLY A 481 -21.18 -0.20 -8.61
C GLY A 481 -20.32 -0.54 -9.83
N THR A 482 -19.62 0.46 -10.35
CA THR A 482 -18.93 0.36 -11.65
C THR A 482 -17.52 -0.26 -11.54
N ARG A 483 -16.95 -0.61 -12.70
CA ARG A 483 -15.55 -1.00 -12.84
C ARG A 483 -14.60 0.07 -12.29
N CYS A 484 -14.85 1.33 -12.63
CA CYS A 484 -14.00 2.43 -12.21
C CYS A 484 -14.06 2.69 -10.69
N HIS A 485 -15.18 2.36 -10.03
CA HIS A 485 -15.27 2.35 -8.57
C HIS A 485 -14.26 1.34 -7.96
N GLN A 486 -14.19 0.13 -8.51
CA GLN A 486 -13.24 -0.90 -8.06
C GLN A 486 -11.78 -0.52 -8.34
N LEU A 487 -11.48 0.12 -9.47
CA LEU A 487 -10.14 0.63 -9.77
C LEU A 487 -9.74 1.76 -8.82
N ALA A 488 -10.68 2.67 -8.50
CA ALA A 488 -10.45 3.75 -7.55
C ALA A 488 -10.17 3.25 -6.13
N ALA A 489 -10.75 2.11 -5.72
CA ALA A 489 -10.55 1.52 -4.41
C ALA A 489 -9.07 1.25 -4.09
N TYR A 490 -8.25 0.87 -5.07
CA TYR A 490 -6.80 0.68 -4.93
C TYR A 490 -6.02 1.97 -4.60
N ILE A 491 -6.62 3.14 -4.85
CA ILE A 491 -6.02 4.44 -4.53
C ILE A 491 -6.66 5.03 -3.27
N VAL A 492 -7.97 4.87 -3.10
CA VAL A 492 -8.71 5.43 -1.96
C VAL A 492 -8.40 4.67 -0.68
N HIS A 493 -8.39 3.34 -0.73
CA HIS A 493 -8.12 2.52 0.45
C HIS A 493 -6.62 2.43 0.75
N ASP A 494 -6.29 2.48 2.02
CA ASP A 494 -4.91 2.41 2.50
C ASP A 494 -4.59 0.96 2.89
N SER A 495 -3.94 0.24 1.98
CA SER A 495 -3.69 -1.20 2.10
C SER A 495 -2.28 -1.56 1.62
N PRO A 496 -1.30 -1.68 2.56
CA PRO A 496 0.06 -2.09 2.21
C PRO A 496 0.19 -3.55 1.72
N PHE A 497 -0.83 -4.36 1.95
CA PHE A 497 -0.93 -5.74 1.47
C PHE A 497 -2.29 -5.89 0.77
N THR A 498 -2.32 -5.57 -0.52
CA THR A 498 -3.56 -5.34 -1.27
C THR A 498 -3.95 -6.56 -2.09
N MET A 499 -5.13 -7.12 -1.79
CA MET A 499 -5.68 -8.26 -2.53
C MET A 499 -6.19 -7.87 -3.91
N LEU A 500 -6.01 -8.75 -4.90
CA LEU A 500 -6.77 -8.82 -6.14
C LEU A 500 -7.79 -9.94 -5.96
N CYS A 501 -9.06 -9.60 -5.73
CA CYS A 501 -10.05 -10.57 -5.27
C CYS A 501 -10.59 -11.48 -6.37
N ASP A 502 -10.61 -11.06 -7.63
CA ASP A 502 -11.22 -11.85 -8.72
C ASP A 502 -10.28 -12.94 -9.25
N ALA A 503 -10.85 -13.84 -10.07
CA ALA A 503 -10.12 -14.95 -10.65
C ALA A 503 -9.06 -14.48 -11.67
N PRO A 504 -7.88 -15.09 -11.73
CA PRO A 504 -6.88 -14.83 -12.76
C PRO A 504 -7.44 -14.84 -14.17
N THR A 505 -8.35 -15.76 -14.50
CA THR A 505 -8.97 -15.85 -15.81
C THR A 505 -9.92 -14.70 -16.14
N ASN A 506 -10.50 -14.01 -15.14
CA ASN A 506 -11.29 -12.80 -15.36
C ASN A 506 -10.36 -11.59 -15.58
N TYR A 507 -9.29 -11.48 -14.80
CA TYR A 507 -8.27 -10.45 -14.97
C TYR A 507 -7.60 -10.49 -16.33
N LEU A 508 -7.29 -11.68 -16.87
CA LEU A 508 -6.67 -11.84 -18.20
C LEU A 508 -7.57 -11.38 -19.35
N ASN A 509 -8.89 -11.31 -19.14
CA ASN A 509 -9.82 -10.71 -20.11
C ASN A 509 -9.85 -9.18 -20.05
N GLU A 510 -9.30 -8.58 -18.96
CA GLU A 510 -9.29 -7.15 -18.67
C GLU A 510 -7.85 -6.68 -18.39
N GLN A 511 -6.91 -7.06 -19.26
CA GLN A 511 -5.47 -6.87 -19.01
C GLN A 511 -5.10 -5.40 -18.74
N GLU A 512 -5.75 -4.44 -19.43
CA GLU A 512 -5.47 -3.01 -19.19
C GLU A 512 -5.85 -2.55 -17.77
N CYS A 513 -6.89 -3.14 -17.16
CA CYS A 513 -7.24 -2.90 -15.77
C CYS A 513 -6.18 -3.52 -14.84
N VAL A 514 -5.70 -4.72 -15.15
CA VAL A 514 -4.62 -5.39 -14.38
C VAL A 514 -3.33 -4.57 -14.45
N ASP A 515 -2.93 -4.15 -15.64
CA ASP A 515 -1.73 -3.33 -15.85
C ASP A 515 -1.80 -2.02 -15.05
N PHE A 516 -2.98 -1.41 -14.99
CA PHE A 516 -3.21 -0.24 -14.16
C PHE A 516 -3.07 -0.57 -12.68
N ILE A 517 -3.81 -1.58 -12.16
CA ILE A 517 -3.76 -1.99 -10.74
C ILE A 517 -2.33 -2.31 -10.31
N THR A 518 -1.61 -3.10 -11.12
CA THR A 518 -0.26 -3.54 -10.79
C THR A 518 0.77 -2.41 -10.84
N SER A 519 0.50 -1.35 -11.60
CA SER A 519 1.34 -0.14 -11.65
C SER A 519 1.19 0.79 -10.44
N LEU A 520 0.14 0.63 -9.62
CA LEU A 520 -0.08 1.47 -8.43
C LEU A 520 0.85 1.05 -7.28
N PRO A 521 1.43 1.99 -6.52
CA PRO A 521 2.20 1.66 -5.32
C PRO A 521 1.27 1.28 -4.16
N VAL A 522 1.70 0.37 -3.31
CA VAL A 522 1.03 0.05 -2.03
C VAL A 522 1.54 0.90 -0.86
N GLU A 523 2.72 1.49 -1.01
CA GLU A 523 3.32 2.45 -0.07
C GLU A 523 3.41 3.82 -0.72
N THR A 524 3.10 4.87 0.04
CA THR A 524 3.10 6.25 -0.47
C THR A 524 3.91 7.18 0.42
N ASP A 525 4.48 8.22 -0.18
CA ASP A 525 5.25 9.25 0.55
C ASP A 525 4.32 10.23 1.25
N SER A 526 3.17 10.51 0.63
CA SER A 526 2.11 11.37 1.19
C SER A 526 0.75 11.04 0.58
N THR A 527 -0.29 11.31 1.36
CA THR A 527 -1.70 11.15 0.98
C THR A 527 -2.50 12.35 1.46
N PHE A 528 -3.41 12.85 0.64
CA PHE A 528 -4.41 13.85 1.04
C PHE A 528 -5.71 13.66 0.24
N ILE A 529 -6.79 14.28 0.72
CA ILE A 529 -8.10 14.25 0.06
C ILE A 529 -8.29 15.57 -0.68
N ALA A 530 -8.35 15.51 -2.01
CA ALA A 530 -8.51 16.71 -2.85
C ALA A 530 -9.92 17.30 -2.74
N SER A 531 -10.93 16.43 -2.64
CA SER A 531 -12.31 16.83 -2.37
C SER A 531 -13.10 15.64 -1.83
N GLY A 532 -14.14 15.89 -1.06
CA GLY A 532 -14.96 14.82 -0.52
C GLY A 532 -15.95 15.31 0.53
N GLU A 533 -16.99 14.50 0.73
CA GLU A 533 -18.03 14.72 1.74
C GLU A 533 -18.47 13.35 2.29
N LEU A 534 -18.43 13.21 3.59
CA LEU A 534 -18.73 11.98 4.31
C LEU A 534 -20.06 11.36 3.86
N GLY A 535 -20.04 10.12 3.39
CA GLY A 535 -21.22 9.39 2.91
C GLY A 535 -21.69 9.81 1.51
N LYS A 536 -21.00 10.70 0.81
CA LYS A 536 -21.38 11.13 -0.53
C LYS A 536 -20.35 10.78 -1.59
N TYR A 537 -19.11 11.20 -1.44
CA TYR A 537 -18.03 10.93 -2.37
C TYR A 537 -16.67 11.21 -1.72
N ILE A 538 -15.60 10.69 -2.32
CA ILE A 538 -14.22 10.95 -1.91
C ILE A 538 -13.31 11.00 -3.14
N VAL A 539 -12.34 11.92 -3.14
CA VAL A 539 -11.25 11.99 -4.13
C VAL A 539 -9.93 12.02 -3.37
N THR A 540 -9.22 10.92 -3.41
CA THR A 540 -7.92 10.73 -2.75
C THR A 540 -6.79 10.98 -3.73
N VAL A 541 -5.77 11.70 -3.28
CA VAL A 541 -4.52 11.92 -4.01
C VAL A 541 -3.37 11.31 -3.22
N ARG A 542 -2.57 10.49 -3.87
CA ARG A 542 -1.37 9.86 -3.30
C ARG A 542 -0.14 10.24 -4.12
N LYS A 543 0.99 10.38 -3.45
CA LYS A 543 2.28 10.63 -4.07
C LYS A 543 3.25 9.49 -3.75
N LYS A 544 3.97 9.03 -4.75
CA LYS A 544 5.14 8.16 -4.59
C LYS A 544 6.25 8.68 -5.50
N ASP A 545 7.38 9.05 -4.91
CA ASP A 545 8.49 9.70 -5.61
C ASP A 545 8.02 10.94 -6.41
N VAL A 546 8.09 10.88 -7.75
CA VAL A 546 7.63 11.95 -8.65
C VAL A 546 6.22 11.74 -9.20
N ASN A 547 5.67 10.53 -9.07
CA ASN A 547 4.37 10.17 -9.62
C ASN A 547 3.23 10.47 -8.64
N TRP A 548 2.05 10.70 -9.20
CA TRP A 548 0.84 10.94 -8.45
C TRP A 548 -0.26 9.99 -8.88
N TYR A 549 -1.16 9.67 -7.98
CA TYR A 549 -2.26 8.74 -8.17
C TYR A 549 -3.52 9.37 -7.59
N VAL A 550 -4.59 9.40 -8.39
CA VAL A 550 -5.85 10.03 -7.98
C VAL A 550 -6.99 9.04 -8.17
N GLY A 551 -7.71 8.74 -7.10
CA GLY A 551 -8.88 7.87 -7.11
C GLY A 551 -10.10 8.59 -6.58
N GLY A 552 -11.22 8.52 -7.30
CA GLY A 552 -12.48 9.12 -6.87
C GLY A 552 -13.63 8.11 -6.93
N MET A 553 -14.48 8.11 -5.91
CA MET A 553 -15.65 7.24 -5.80
C MET A 553 -16.89 8.03 -5.34
N THR A 554 -18.08 7.61 -5.77
CA THR A 554 -19.37 8.16 -5.33
C THR A 554 -20.29 7.05 -4.82
N ASN A 555 -21.27 7.42 -4.00
CA ASN A 555 -22.40 6.55 -3.63
C ASN A 555 -23.31 6.28 -4.86
N TRP A 556 -24.56 5.79 -4.65
CA TRP A 556 -25.50 5.60 -5.78
C TRP A 556 -25.97 6.88 -6.47
N ASP A 557 -25.61 8.07 -5.98
CA ASP A 557 -25.90 9.34 -6.64
C ASP A 557 -24.84 9.64 -7.70
N ARG A 558 -25.30 9.89 -8.93
CA ARG A 558 -24.44 10.42 -10.00
C ARG A 558 -23.82 11.74 -9.59
N ARG A 559 -22.58 12.01 -9.98
CA ARG A 559 -21.87 13.21 -9.57
C ARG A 559 -20.89 13.68 -10.62
N ASP A 560 -20.83 14.99 -10.78
CA ASP A 560 -19.73 15.66 -11.49
C ASP A 560 -18.73 16.16 -10.43
N VAL A 561 -17.48 15.80 -10.60
CA VAL A 561 -16.38 16.26 -9.74
C VAL A 561 -15.41 17.10 -10.57
N GLU A 562 -15.00 18.25 -10.07
CA GLU A 562 -13.94 19.04 -10.67
C GLU A 562 -12.63 18.75 -9.93
N LEU A 563 -11.63 18.24 -10.65
CA LEU A 563 -10.29 17.99 -10.14
C LEU A 563 -9.38 19.16 -10.49
N ASP A 564 -8.83 19.80 -9.47
CA ASP A 564 -7.83 20.85 -9.54
C ASP A 564 -6.45 20.24 -9.37
N PHE A 565 -5.55 20.44 -10.32
CA PHE A 565 -4.18 19.89 -10.28
C PHE A 565 -3.17 20.83 -9.61
N SER A 566 -3.61 21.84 -8.85
CA SER A 566 -2.73 22.80 -8.16
C SER A 566 -1.72 22.15 -7.17
N PHE A 567 -1.93 20.89 -6.81
CA PHE A 567 -0.99 20.09 -6.03
C PHE A 567 0.27 19.65 -6.80
N LEU A 568 0.27 19.71 -8.13
CA LEU A 568 1.42 19.39 -8.96
C LEU A 568 2.51 20.46 -8.85
N PRO A 569 3.79 20.09 -8.97
CA PRO A 569 4.89 21.05 -9.00
C PRO A 569 4.77 22.03 -10.17
N GLU A 570 5.19 23.31 -9.94
CA GLU A 570 5.21 24.34 -10.96
C GLU A 570 6.20 24.00 -12.10
N GLY A 571 5.80 24.27 -13.34
CA GLY A 571 6.64 24.05 -14.53
C GLY A 571 6.83 22.59 -14.94
N VAL A 572 6.13 21.66 -14.29
CA VAL A 572 6.22 20.21 -14.58
C VAL A 572 4.93 19.73 -15.22
N ARG A 573 5.04 18.93 -16.27
CA ARG A 573 3.91 18.26 -16.92
C ARG A 573 3.87 16.78 -16.62
N TYR A 574 2.67 16.24 -16.61
CA TYR A 574 2.42 14.81 -16.36
C TYR A 574 1.54 14.22 -17.47
N MET A 575 1.84 12.98 -17.84
CA MET A 575 0.94 12.15 -18.62
C MET A 575 -0.05 11.49 -17.64
N ALA A 576 -1.30 11.88 -17.72
CA ALA A 576 -2.40 11.26 -17.01
C ALA A 576 -2.91 10.06 -17.80
N THR A 577 -2.79 8.85 -17.25
CA THR A 577 -3.53 7.67 -17.70
C THR A 577 -4.75 7.54 -16.81
N LEU A 578 -5.95 7.66 -17.37
CA LEU A 578 -7.20 7.89 -16.69
C LEU A 578 -8.23 6.84 -17.08
N PHE A 579 -8.81 6.15 -16.10
CA PHE A 579 -9.98 5.27 -16.23
C PHE A 579 -11.20 6.00 -15.68
N VAL A 580 -12.23 6.17 -16.49
CA VAL A 580 -13.49 6.84 -16.13
C VAL A 580 -14.68 5.98 -16.54
N ASP A 581 -15.80 6.14 -15.82
CA ASP A 581 -17.05 5.50 -16.17
C ASP A 581 -17.44 5.80 -17.64
N GLY A 582 -17.84 4.77 -18.34
CA GLY A 582 -18.34 4.88 -19.71
C GLY A 582 -19.71 5.54 -19.78
N ILE A 583 -20.13 5.95 -20.98
CA ILE A 583 -21.42 6.63 -21.17
C ILE A 583 -22.63 5.75 -20.80
N ASN A 584 -22.47 4.43 -20.82
CA ASN A 584 -23.49 3.46 -20.44
C ASN A 584 -23.29 2.83 -19.06
N ALA A 585 -22.34 3.30 -18.24
CA ALA A 585 -22.01 2.71 -16.94
C ALA A 585 -23.22 2.62 -15.99
N ASP A 586 -24.22 3.48 -16.09
CA ASP A 586 -25.48 3.40 -15.36
C ASP A 586 -26.35 2.18 -15.68
N LYS A 587 -26.08 1.50 -16.82
CA LYS A 587 -26.81 0.30 -17.29
C LYS A 587 -25.90 -0.90 -17.46
N GLN A 588 -24.63 -0.67 -17.67
CA GLN A 588 -23.57 -1.66 -17.86
C GLN A 588 -22.43 -1.25 -16.92
N ALA A 589 -22.43 -1.74 -15.69
CA ALA A 589 -21.48 -1.32 -14.67
C ALA A 589 -19.99 -1.59 -15.04
N GLU A 590 -19.76 -2.47 -16.01
CA GLU A 590 -18.45 -2.78 -16.56
C GLU A 590 -18.00 -1.82 -17.67
N ASP A 591 -18.89 -0.88 -18.11
CA ASP A 591 -18.56 0.09 -19.17
C ASP A 591 -17.64 1.19 -18.64
N TYR A 592 -16.44 1.27 -19.20
CA TYR A 592 -15.43 2.28 -18.87
C TYR A 592 -14.67 2.76 -20.10
N ARG A 593 -13.94 3.86 -19.94
CA ARG A 593 -13.03 4.38 -20.97
C ARG A 593 -11.66 4.62 -20.36
N MET A 594 -10.62 4.21 -21.06
CA MET A 594 -9.25 4.61 -20.77
C MET A 594 -8.85 5.80 -21.67
N GLU A 595 -8.33 6.86 -21.06
CA GLU A 595 -7.89 8.06 -21.76
C GLU A 595 -6.47 8.43 -21.31
N LYS A 596 -5.71 9.07 -22.22
CA LYS A 596 -4.41 9.68 -21.88
C LYS A 596 -4.46 11.18 -22.16
N ARG A 597 -4.04 12.00 -21.20
CA ARG A 597 -4.01 13.47 -21.32
C ARG A 597 -2.76 14.03 -20.65
N ILE A 598 -2.20 15.08 -21.23
CA ILE A 598 -1.14 15.87 -20.58
C ILE A 598 -1.82 16.85 -19.66
N VAL A 599 -1.35 16.91 -18.41
CA VAL A 599 -1.81 17.85 -17.38
C VAL A 599 -0.61 18.51 -16.68
N ASP A 600 -0.85 19.66 -16.11
CA ASP A 600 0.08 20.45 -15.32
C ASP A 600 -0.66 21.10 -14.13
N ARG A 601 0.04 21.93 -13.37
CA ARG A 601 -0.52 22.60 -12.18
C ARG A 601 -1.73 23.50 -12.47
N GLU A 602 -1.81 24.11 -13.66
CA GLU A 602 -2.89 25.00 -14.08
C GLU A 602 -4.11 24.25 -14.63
N SER A 603 -3.97 22.96 -14.87
CA SER A 603 -5.01 22.10 -15.43
C SER A 603 -6.22 21.97 -14.50
N ARG A 604 -7.40 21.86 -15.09
CA ARG A 604 -8.69 21.57 -14.43
C ARG A 604 -9.40 20.49 -15.24
N MET A 605 -9.99 19.52 -14.55
CA MET A 605 -10.67 18.43 -15.21
C MET A 605 -12.02 18.15 -14.58
N LYS A 606 -13.08 18.21 -15.39
CA LYS A 606 -14.41 17.78 -14.96
C LYS A 606 -14.58 16.29 -15.24
N LEU A 607 -14.91 15.52 -14.22
CA LEU A 607 -15.07 14.07 -14.26
C LEU A 607 -16.52 13.72 -13.87
N HIS A 608 -17.18 12.94 -14.71
CA HIS A 608 -18.51 12.41 -14.44
C HIS A 608 -18.40 11.03 -13.83
N LEU A 609 -19.04 10.83 -12.68
CA LEU A 609 -19.16 9.57 -11.97
C LEU A 609 -20.61 9.08 -12.12
N ALA A 610 -20.79 7.87 -12.66
CA ALA A 610 -22.08 7.20 -12.77
C ALA A 610 -22.64 6.82 -11.40
N SER A 611 -23.83 6.28 -11.34
CA SER A 611 -24.44 5.74 -10.11
C SER A 611 -23.57 4.61 -9.53
N GLY A 612 -23.04 4.77 -8.31
CA GLY A 612 -22.03 3.85 -7.73
C GLY A 612 -20.72 3.83 -8.54
N GLY A 613 -20.39 4.95 -9.16
CA GLY A 613 -19.28 5.07 -10.10
C GLY A 613 -18.00 5.62 -9.49
N GLY A 614 -17.01 5.79 -10.37
CA GLY A 614 -15.70 6.27 -9.94
C GLY A 614 -14.78 6.65 -11.12
N PHE A 615 -13.57 7.04 -10.75
CA PHE A 615 -12.45 7.18 -11.67
C PHE A 615 -11.14 6.83 -10.98
N ALA A 616 -10.16 6.38 -11.74
CA ALA A 616 -8.81 6.14 -11.27
C ALA A 616 -7.79 6.70 -12.25
N MET A 617 -6.75 7.37 -11.75
CA MET A 617 -5.78 8.08 -12.56
C MET A 617 -4.36 7.87 -12.03
N LYS A 618 -3.42 7.64 -12.94
CA LYS A 618 -1.99 7.65 -12.71
C LYS A 618 -1.39 8.84 -13.47
N LEU A 619 -0.58 9.65 -12.76
CA LEU A 619 0.14 10.80 -13.33
C LEU A 619 1.63 10.46 -13.33
N GLU A 620 2.20 10.30 -14.50
CA GLU A 620 3.62 10.01 -14.69
C GLU A 620 4.34 11.24 -15.24
N LEU A 621 5.55 11.46 -14.74
CA LEU A 621 6.36 12.58 -15.19
C LEU A 621 6.46 12.59 -16.72
N CYS A 622 6.05 13.69 -17.35
CA CYS A 622 6.13 13.87 -18.78
C CYS A 622 7.27 14.84 -19.10
N PRO A 623 8.31 14.40 -19.82
CA PRO A 623 9.45 15.29 -20.17
C PRO A 623 8.98 16.49 -20.98
N LEU A 624 9.66 17.61 -20.78
CA LEU A 624 9.51 18.76 -21.67
C LEU A 624 10.19 18.41 -22.98
N ARG A 625 9.42 18.12 -24.01
CA ARG A 625 9.95 17.83 -25.34
C ARG A 625 10.41 19.12 -26.01
N GLY A 626 11.69 19.19 -26.35
CA GLY A 626 12.22 20.14 -27.32
C GLY A 626 11.60 19.93 -28.71
N ARG A 627 11.89 20.81 -29.64
CA ARG A 627 11.54 20.63 -31.05
C ARG A 627 12.78 20.15 -31.83
N VAL A 628 12.60 19.16 -32.70
CA VAL A 628 13.65 18.76 -33.64
C VAL A 628 13.93 19.93 -34.59
N THR A 629 15.18 20.31 -34.71
CA THR A 629 15.69 21.43 -35.55
C THR A 629 16.88 20.97 -36.36
N ALA A 630 17.35 21.82 -37.28
CA ALA A 630 18.68 21.66 -37.85
C ALA A 630 19.75 21.83 -36.76
N VAL A 631 20.91 21.21 -36.95
CA VAL A 631 22.06 21.37 -36.05
C VAL A 631 22.46 22.85 -35.97
N PRO A 632 22.56 23.44 -34.77
CA PRO A 632 22.94 24.86 -34.60
C PRO A 632 24.40 25.10 -35.04
N GLU A 633 24.63 26.21 -35.72
CA GLU A 633 25.98 26.61 -36.10
C GLU A 633 26.88 26.84 -34.87
N GLY A 634 28.15 26.48 -34.97
CA GLY A 634 29.17 26.73 -33.93
C GLY A 634 29.19 25.77 -32.76
N LYS A 635 28.34 24.75 -32.72
CA LYS A 635 28.32 23.71 -31.67
C LYS A 635 29.46 22.65 -31.83
N GLY A 636 30.24 22.67 -32.93
CA GLY A 636 31.30 21.67 -33.16
C GLY A 636 30.80 20.27 -33.50
N ILE A 637 29.48 20.11 -33.79
CA ILE A 637 28.84 18.83 -34.15
C ILE A 637 29.24 18.49 -35.60
N PRO A 638 29.67 17.24 -35.89
CA PRO A 638 30.07 16.81 -37.23
C PRO A 638 28.98 17.06 -38.29
N SER A 639 29.40 17.42 -39.50
CA SER A 639 28.48 17.77 -40.61
C SER A 639 27.64 16.61 -41.13
N PHE A 640 27.92 15.40 -40.70
CA PHE A 640 27.11 14.21 -40.92
C PHE A 640 25.68 14.40 -40.31
N TYR A 641 25.63 14.98 -39.12
CA TYR A 641 24.37 15.23 -38.44
C TYR A 641 23.60 16.40 -39.04
N LYS A 642 22.30 16.21 -39.25
CA LYS A 642 21.41 17.22 -39.83
C LYS A 642 20.27 17.57 -38.88
N LYS A 643 19.92 16.67 -37.96
CA LYS A 643 18.85 16.86 -37.00
C LYS A 643 19.41 16.94 -35.60
N TYR A 644 18.78 17.79 -34.80
CA TYR A 644 19.21 18.14 -33.44
C TYR A 644 17.97 18.38 -32.56
N ILE A 645 18.01 17.87 -31.34
CA ILE A 645 17.09 18.20 -30.27
C ILE A 645 17.86 18.28 -28.96
N GLU A 646 17.51 19.26 -28.13
CA GLU A 646 18.16 19.45 -26.83
C GLU A 646 17.12 19.32 -25.71
N THR A 647 17.49 18.66 -24.61
CA THR A 647 16.75 18.57 -23.38
C THR A 647 17.66 18.85 -22.20
N GLU A 648 17.38 19.92 -21.45
CA GLU A 648 18.09 20.31 -20.23
C GLU A 648 19.65 20.32 -20.36
N GLY A 649 20.16 20.71 -21.52
CA GLY A 649 21.57 20.83 -21.81
C GLY A 649 22.25 19.60 -22.44
N LEU A 650 21.58 18.45 -22.44
CA LEU A 650 21.99 17.29 -23.24
C LEU A 650 21.31 17.33 -24.61
N TYR A 651 21.97 16.83 -25.64
CA TYR A 651 21.39 16.82 -26.98
C TYR A 651 21.44 15.46 -27.65
N VAL A 652 20.49 15.27 -28.56
CA VAL A 652 20.41 14.10 -29.42
C VAL A 652 20.57 14.55 -30.87
N THR A 653 21.39 13.84 -31.63
CA THR A 653 21.69 14.12 -33.04
C THR A 653 21.41 12.93 -33.94
N SER A 654 21.14 13.19 -35.20
CA SER A 654 21.08 12.18 -36.24
C SER A 654 21.34 12.76 -37.65
N SER A 655 21.52 11.86 -38.62
CA SER A 655 21.41 12.22 -40.03
C SER A 655 20.01 12.71 -40.40
N GLU A 656 19.82 13.22 -41.60
CA GLU A 656 18.51 13.61 -42.11
C GLU A 656 17.55 12.41 -42.36
N ARG A 657 18.10 11.17 -42.44
CA ARG A 657 17.37 9.94 -42.74
C ARG A 657 16.55 9.43 -41.56
N VAL A 658 16.92 9.76 -40.35
CA VAL A 658 16.24 9.36 -39.13
C VAL A 658 14.94 10.14 -38.94
N SER A 659 13.87 9.48 -38.50
CA SER A 659 12.61 10.16 -38.21
C SER A 659 12.70 11.09 -36.99
N ASP A 660 11.93 12.17 -36.98
CA ASP A 660 11.87 13.09 -35.82
C ASP A 660 11.33 12.38 -34.59
N GLU A 661 10.46 11.37 -34.76
CA GLU A 661 9.91 10.58 -33.67
C GLU A 661 10.98 9.81 -32.89
N ALA A 662 12.00 9.27 -33.58
CA ALA A 662 13.11 8.59 -32.93
C ALA A 662 13.92 9.53 -32.03
N LEU A 663 14.22 10.75 -32.51
CA LEU A 663 14.93 11.75 -31.72
C LEU A 663 14.10 12.19 -30.51
N LEU A 664 12.77 12.39 -30.68
CA LEU A 664 11.88 12.74 -29.58
C LEU A 664 11.85 11.64 -28.51
N LYS A 665 11.80 10.36 -28.92
CA LYS A 665 11.85 9.24 -27.99
C LYS A 665 13.17 9.11 -27.24
N ALA A 666 14.29 9.27 -27.95
CA ALA A 666 15.61 9.28 -27.31
C ALA A 666 15.69 10.40 -26.27
N CYS A 667 15.17 11.59 -26.58
CA CYS A 667 15.10 12.73 -25.69
C CYS A 667 14.28 12.43 -24.42
N ASP A 668 13.10 11.78 -24.58
CA ASP A 668 12.27 11.37 -23.45
C ASP A 668 13.03 10.39 -22.53
N ILE A 669 13.69 9.39 -23.09
CA ILE A 669 14.45 8.38 -22.34
C ILE A 669 15.53 9.04 -21.49
N ILE A 670 16.40 9.85 -22.10
CA ILE A 670 17.53 10.47 -21.38
C ILE A 670 17.06 11.45 -20.30
N SER A 671 15.98 12.21 -20.56
CA SER A 671 15.39 13.11 -19.56
C SER A 671 14.85 12.35 -18.35
N LEU A 672 14.13 11.26 -18.59
CA LEU A 672 13.53 10.45 -17.52
C LEU A 672 14.59 9.70 -16.70
N MET A 673 15.63 9.17 -17.34
CA MET A 673 16.72 8.49 -16.64
C MET A 673 17.51 9.45 -15.73
N LEU A 674 17.64 10.72 -16.08
CA LEU A 674 18.40 11.72 -15.31
C LEU A 674 17.53 12.55 -14.34
N ALA A 675 16.24 12.31 -14.27
CA ALA A 675 15.30 13.14 -13.50
C ALA A 675 15.60 13.19 -11.99
N LYS A 676 16.18 12.14 -11.42
CA LYS A 676 16.43 12.04 -9.97
C LYS A 676 17.75 12.67 -9.52
N ARG A 677 18.74 12.76 -10.40
CA ARG A 677 20.11 13.18 -10.07
C ARG A 677 20.55 14.39 -10.92
N PRO A 678 20.05 15.60 -10.56
CA PRO A 678 20.41 16.82 -11.27
C PRO A 678 21.92 17.13 -11.21
N ASP A 679 22.62 16.68 -10.18
CA ASP A 679 24.08 16.78 -10.05
C ASP A 679 24.83 15.93 -11.07
N VAL A 680 24.41 14.66 -11.24
CA VAL A 680 24.91 13.75 -12.28
C VAL A 680 24.65 14.36 -13.67
N LYS A 681 23.43 14.81 -13.92
CA LYS A 681 23.06 15.49 -15.17
C LYS A 681 23.94 16.71 -15.45
N ALA A 682 24.09 17.60 -14.46
CA ALA A 682 24.91 18.80 -14.61
C ALA A 682 26.38 18.45 -14.92
N HIS A 683 26.91 17.39 -14.31
CA HIS A 683 28.27 16.90 -14.63
C HIS A 683 28.36 16.40 -16.06
N MET A 684 27.41 15.59 -16.54
CA MET A 684 27.36 15.06 -17.90
C MET A 684 27.27 16.19 -18.94
N VAL A 685 26.42 17.19 -18.69
CA VAL A 685 26.31 18.40 -19.53
C VAL A 685 27.63 19.15 -19.60
N LYS A 686 28.28 19.38 -18.46
CA LYS A 686 29.58 20.04 -18.38
C LYS A 686 30.67 19.28 -19.15
N ARG A 687 30.60 17.96 -19.18
CA ARG A 687 31.53 17.09 -19.93
C ARG A 687 31.23 17.06 -21.43
N GLY A 688 30.05 17.52 -21.88
CA GLY A 688 29.61 17.51 -23.29
C GLY A 688 29.01 16.17 -23.74
N CYS A 689 28.45 15.42 -22.81
CA CYS A 689 27.79 14.15 -23.13
C CYS A 689 26.62 14.36 -24.09
N HIS A 690 26.41 13.43 -25.03
CA HIS A 690 25.33 13.48 -26.01
C HIS A 690 24.90 12.09 -26.50
N VAL A 691 23.82 12.04 -27.26
CA VAL A 691 23.25 10.81 -27.81
C VAL A 691 23.15 10.91 -29.33
N MET A 692 23.42 9.80 -30.02
CA MET A 692 23.29 9.70 -31.47
C MET A 692 22.28 8.62 -31.84
N VAL A 693 21.44 8.89 -32.83
CA VAL A 693 20.51 7.89 -33.37
C VAL A 693 20.96 7.45 -34.74
N ILE A 694 21.19 6.14 -34.89
CA ILE A 694 21.61 5.49 -36.14
C ILE A 694 20.31 5.21 -36.94
N GLY A 695 20.25 5.68 -38.17
CA GLY A 695 19.10 5.43 -39.03
C GLY A 695 18.92 3.94 -39.35
N LYS A 696 17.68 3.52 -39.59
CA LYS A 696 17.33 2.12 -39.89
C LYS A 696 18.02 1.57 -41.14
N ASP A 697 18.41 2.48 -42.06
CA ASP A 697 19.12 2.18 -43.32
C ASP A 697 20.58 2.63 -43.25
N GLU A 698 21.11 2.89 -42.06
CA GLU A 698 22.50 3.28 -41.78
C GLU A 698 23.19 2.21 -40.95
N GLU A 699 24.50 2.19 -41.01
CA GLU A 699 25.34 1.27 -40.27
C GLU A 699 26.05 1.99 -39.09
N THR A 700 26.50 1.25 -38.10
CA THR A 700 27.22 1.79 -36.94
C THR A 700 28.45 2.59 -37.34
N CYS A 701 29.20 2.08 -38.32
CA CYS A 701 30.43 2.74 -38.82
C CYS A 701 30.18 3.98 -39.72
N ASP A 702 28.93 4.34 -39.97
CA ASP A 702 28.60 5.58 -40.66
C ASP A 702 28.71 6.80 -39.71
N LEU A 703 28.67 6.59 -38.39
CA LEU A 703 28.78 7.64 -37.39
C LEU A 703 30.23 8.12 -37.24
N PRO A 704 30.48 9.42 -37.28
CA PRO A 704 31.84 10.01 -37.20
C PRO A 704 32.59 9.63 -35.92
N GLU A 705 31.93 9.47 -34.82
CA GLU A 705 32.49 9.10 -33.51
C GLU A 705 33.16 7.74 -33.55
N PHE A 706 32.71 6.81 -34.40
CA PHE A 706 33.25 5.45 -34.50
C PHE A 706 34.33 5.27 -35.57
N ALA A 707 34.76 6.35 -36.22
CA ALA A 707 35.82 6.29 -37.26
C ALA A 707 37.12 5.67 -36.72
N HIS A 708 37.40 5.79 -35.44
CA HIS A 708 38.62 5.25 -34.81
C HIS A 708 38.60 3.72 -34.70
N ILE A 709 37.43 3.09 -34.52
CA ILE A 709 37.26 1.63 -34.46
C ILE A 709 36.89 1.04 -35.82
N CYS A 710 36.36 1.83 -36.73
CA CYS A 710 35.93 1.45 -38.07
C CYS A 710 36.98 1.87 -39.12
N ASN A 711 38.22 1.47 -38.92
CA ASN A 711 39.39 1.98 -39.64
C ASN A 711 39.89 1.05 -40.78
N CYS A 712 39.29 -0.11 -40.96
CA CYS A 712 39.58 -1.05 -42.05
C CYS A 712 38.36 -1.86 -42.42
N GLU A 713 38.36 -2.54 -43.60
CA GLU A 713 37.21 -3.28 -44.10
C GLU A 713 36.74 -4.38 -43.16
N ASP A 714 37.66 -5.09 -42.51
CA ASP A 714 37.29 -6.16 -41.56
C ASP A 714 36.66 -5.59 -40.27
N SER A 715 37.20 -4.47 -39.75
CA SER A 715 36.65 -3.80 -38.56
C SER A 715 35.28 -3.19 -38.86
N ILE A 716 35.07 -2.60 -40.04
CA ILE A 716 33.77 -2.10 -40.49
C ILE A 716 32.74 -3.23 -40.54
N LYS A 717 33.05 -4.37 -41.20
CA LYS A 717 32.17 -5.55 -41.26
C LYS A 717 31.82 -6.08 -39.87
N TYR A 718 32.85 -6.18 -39.01
CA TYR A 718 32.69 -6.67 -37.64
C TYR A 718 31.75 -5.80 -36.82
N TRP A 719 31.98 -4.49 -36.75
CA TRP A 719 31.22 -3.58 -35.90
C TRP A 719 29.78 -3.39 -36.42
N ASN A 720 29.58 -3.28 -37.72
CA ASN A 720 28.24 -3.20 -38.32
C ASN A 720 27.41 -4.46 -38.08
N TRP A 721 28.04 -5.64 -38.01
CA TRP A 721 27.40 -6.88 -37.63
C TRP A 721 27.18 -6.98 -36.12
N ARG A 722 28.19 -6.56 -35.30
CA ARG A 722 28.26 -6.81 -33.86
C ARG A 722 27.25 -5.99 -33.06
N ALA A 723 27.04 -4.72 -33.37
CA ALA A 723 26.28 -3.82 -32.52
C ALA A 723 25.52 -2.74 -33.31
N ARG A 724 24.35 -2.36 -32.80
CA ARG A 724 23.53 -1.21 -33.25
C ARG A 724 23.37 -0.18 -32.14
N GLY A 725 24.24 -0.17 -31.16
CA GLY A 725 24.38 0.78 -30.08
C GLY A 725 25.70 0.64 -29.37
N PHE A 726 26.17 1.74 -28.79
CA PHE A 726 27.35 1.85 -27.96
C PHE A 726 27.07 2.83 -26.82
N GLY A 727 27.61 2.59 -25.64
CA GLY A 727 27.55 3.47 -24.49
C GLY A 727 28.91 3.67 -23.84
N GLY A 728 29.22 4.90 -23.47
CA GLY A 728 30.39 5.41 -22.79
C GLY A 728 31.50 4.45 -22.42
N ALA A 729 32.53 4.38 -23.24
CA ALA A 729 33.78 3.74 -22.82
C ALA A 729 34.51 4.63 -21.82
N PRO A 730 35.43 4.08 -20.99
CA PRO A 730 36.02 4.85 -19.91
C PRO A 730 36.82 6.06 -20.44
N GLU A 731 36.51 7.20 -19.88
CA GLU A 731 37.23 8.48 -19.90
C GLU A 731 37.15 9.33 -21.18
N ASP A 732 37.02 8.75 -22.38
CA ASP A 732 37.15 9.49 -23.65
C ASP A 732 35.92 9.48 -24.55
N GLU A 733 34.97 8.56 -24.38
CA GLU A 733 33.73 8.52 -25.10
C GLU A 733 32.61 9.18 -24.31
N LEU A 734 32.24 10.40 -24.69
CA LEU A 734 31.19 11.20 -24.08
C LEU A 734 29.84 11.01 -24.78
N SER A 735 29.68 9.94 -25.54
CA SER A 735 28.51 9.69 -26.36
C SER A 735 27.87 8.32 -26.11
N SER A 736 26.58 8.23 -26.39
CA SER A 736 25.83 6.98 -26.43
C SER A 736 25.03 6.92 -27.72
N SER A 737 24.86 5.73 -28.30
CA SER A 737 24.12 5.57 -29.55
C SER A 737 23.14 4.41 -29.50
N CYS A 738 22.11 4.46 -30.37
CA CYS A 738 21.18 3.34 -30.58
C CYS A 738 20.57 3.40 -31.98
N GLY A 739 20.07 2.27 -32.46
CA GLY A 739 19.34 2.17 -33.73
C GLY A 739 17.92 2.74 -33.65
N GLU A 740 17.49 3.47 -34.70
CA GLU A 740 16.13 3.97 -34.85
C GLU A 740 15.10 2.83 -34.78
N GLU A 741 15.43 1.67 -35.33
CA GLU A 741 14.58 0.50 -35.34
C GLU A 741 14.24 0.00 -33.94
N ASN A 742 15.14 0.09 -32.97
CA ASN A 742 14.88 -0.29 -31.59
C ASN A 742 14.03 0.75 -30.84
N LEU A 743 14.30 2.04 -31.06
CA LEU A 743 13.49 3.11 -30.46
C LEU A 743 12.03 3.09 -30.93
N LEU A 744 11.79 2.74 -32.21
CA LEU A 744 10.47 2.78 -32.83
C LEU A 744 9.78 1.41 -32.98
N ALA A 745 10.44 0.33 -32.55
CA ALA A 745 9.94 -1.04 -32.70
C ALA A 745 9.70 -1.45 -34.15
N LEU A 746 10.63 -1.14 -35.04
CA LEU A 746 10.50 -1.48 -36.45
C LEU A 746 10.78 -2.98 -36.68
N PRO A 747 10.24 -3.58 -37.76
CA PRO A 747 10.35 -5.03 -38.02
C PRO A 747 11.79 -5.57 -38.11
N GLN A 748 12.75 -4.73 -38.49
CA GLN A 748 14.18 -5.09 -38.62
C GLN A 748 14.98 -5.01 -37.32
N ASP A 749 14.35 -4.68 -36.18
CA ASP A 749 15.01 -4.61 -34.89
C ASP A 749 15.63 -5.96 -34.50
N LYS A 750 16.93 -5.97 -34.25
CA LYS A 750 17.69 -7.15 -33.75
C LYS A 750 17.48 -7.41 -32.24
N TYR A 751 17.04 -6.39 -31.53
CA TYR A 751 16.94 -6.37 -30.05
C TYR A 751 15.47 -6.36 -29.56
N VAL A 752 14.61 -7.10 -30.27
CA VAL A 752 13.20 -7.22 -29.89
C VAL A 752 13.07 -7.70 -28.44
N GLY A 753 12.33 -6.96 -27.62
CA GLY A 753 12.07 -7.28 -26.20
C GLY A 753 13.01 -6.56 -25.22
N GLU A 754 13.92 -5.70 -25.70
CA GLU A 754 14.78 -4.86 -24.86
C GLU A 754 14.95 -3.46 -25.47
N ASN A 755 15.32 -2.47 -24.65
CA ASN A 755 15.62 -1.12 -25.12
C ASN A 755 17.12 -0.86 -25.00
N ILE A 756 17.77 -0.72 -26.17
CA ILE A 756 19.23 -0.56 -26.26
C ILE A 756 19.67 0.84 -25.82
N LEU A 757 18.90 1.90 -26.05
CA LEU A 757 19.28 3.22 -25.57
C LEU A 757 19.34 3.28 -24.04
N ILE A 758 18.41 2.63 -23.33
CA ILE A 758 18.47 2.58 -21.86
C ILE A 758 19.74 1.86 -21.39
N HIS A 759 20.15 0.79 -22.06
CA HIS A 759 21.37 0.06 -21.77
C HIS A 759 22.62 0.93 -21.98
N GLU A 760 22.78 1.46 -23.19
CA GLU A 760 23.96 2.23 -23.59
C GLU A 760 24.07 3.57 -22.85
N PHE A 761 22.95 4.22 -22.59
CA PHE A 761 22.93 5.45 -21.81
C PHE A 761 23.17 5.19 -20.32
N ALA A 762 22.81 4.02 -19.79
CA ALA A 762 23.19 3.61 -18.44
C ALA A 762 24.71 3.50 -18.29
N HIS A 763 25.44 2.99 -19.30
CA HIS A 763 26.89 3.02 -19.30
C HIS A 763 27.42 4.45 -19.18
N LEU A 764 26.90 5.38 -19.99
CA LEU A 764 27.34 6.78 -19.97
C LEU A 764 27.01 7.47 -18.63
N ILE A 765 25.82 7.20 -18.06
CA ILE A 765 25.46 7.67 -16.71
C ILE A 765 26.45 7.14 -15.67
N HIS A 766 26.80 5.86 -15.73
CA HIS A 766 27.73 5.23 -14.79
C HIS A 766 29.12 5.80 -14.92
N THR A 767 29.76 5.65 -16.12
CA THR A 767 31.18 5.87 -16.33
C THR A 767 31.56 7.35 -16.30
N VAL A 768 30.70 8.23 -16.81
CA VAL A 768 30.95 9.69 -16.85
C VAL A 768 30.16 10.39 -15.76
N GLY A 769 28.85 10.10 -15.66
CA GLY A 769 27.96 10.84 -14.79
C GLY A 769 28.21 10.58 -13.31
N ILE A 770 27.95 9.35 -12.84
CA ILE A 770 28.02 9.01 -11.41
C ILE A 770 29.48 9.03 -10.90
N VAL A 771 30.38 8.38 -11.61
CA VAL A 771 31.80 8.34 -11.20
C VAL A 771 32.41 9.75 -11.13
N GLY A 772 31.92 10.67 -11.97
CA GLY A 772 32.39 12.07 -11.95
C GLY A 772 31.93 12.86 -10.70
N VAL A 773 30.86 12.45 -10.03
CA VAL A 773 30.35 13.11 -8.81
C VAL A 773 30.58 12.28 -7.55
N GLU A 774 30.75 10.96 -7.69
CA GLU A 774 30.98 10.01 -6.59
C GLU A 774 32.21 9.11 -6.85
N PRO A 775 33.39 9.51 -6.47
CA PRO A 775 34.62 8.77 -6.79
C PRO A 775 34.69 7.33 -6.25
N GLY A 776 33.94 7.00 -5.21
CA GLY A 776 33.88 5.64 -4.62
C GLY A 776 32.83 4.71 -5.23
N PHE A 777 32.07 5.16 -6.22
CA PHE A 777 30.97 4.40 -6.80
C PHE A 777 31.41 3.05 -7.41
N ASN A 778 32.52 3.06 -8.16
CA ASN A 778 33.03 1.84 -8.80
C ASN A 778 33.38 0.73 -7.82
N ASP A 779 33.98 1.05 -6.67
CA ASP A 779 34.32 0.07 -5.65
C ASP A 779 33.07 -0.51 -5.01
N ARG A 780 32.06 0.33 -4.78
CA ARG A 780 30.76 -0.07 -4.23
C ARG A 780 30.00 -0.98 -5.21
N LEU A 781 29.95 -0.64 -6.48
CA LEU A 781 29.29 -1.42 -7.52
C LEU A 781 29.97 -2.79 -7.72
N GLU A 782 31.32 -2.82 -7.77
CA GLU A 782 32.05 -4.08 -7.88
C GLU A 782 31.87 -4.97 -6.66
N ALA A 783 31.80 -4.41 -5.45
CA ALA A 783 31.52 -5.18 -4.25
C ALA A 783 30.12 -5.84 -4.30
N LEU A 784 29.11 -5.13 -4.83
CA LEU A 784 27.76 -5.68 -5.03
C LEU A 784 27.77 -6.80 -6.07
N ARG A 785 28.44 -6.60 -7.23
CA ARG A 785 28.57 -7.62 -8.26
C ARG A 785 29.22 -8.90 -7.72
N GLN A 786 30.34 -8.77 -7.00
CA GLN A 786 31.02 -9.92 -6.39
C GLN A 786 30.13 -10.63 -5.35
N ASN A 787 29.31 -9.87 -4.60
CA ASN A 787 28.34 -10.45 -3.68
C ASN A 787 27.23 -11.22 -4.41
N ALA A 788 26.71 -10.68 -5.51
CA ALA A 788 25.71 -11.34 -6.35
C ALA A 788 26.27 -12.65 -6.94
N ILE A 789 27.50 -12.64 -7.45
CA ILE A 789 28.19 -13.83 -7.96
C ILE A 789 28.33 -14.91 -6.87
N ARG A 790 28.76 -14.53 -5.65
CA ARG A 790 28.86 -15.47 -4.52
C ARG A 790 27.52 -16.09 -4.13
N LYS A 791 26.41 -15.36 -4.30
CA LYS A 791 25.05 -15.83 -4.08
C LYS A 791 24.53 -16.70 -5.25
N GLY A 792 25.31 -16.87 -6.34
CA GLY A 792 24.88 -17.60 -7.54
C GLY A 792 23.89 -16.83 -8.42
N LEU A 793 23.71 -15.52 -8.20
CA LEU A 793 22.85 -14.68 -9.02
C LEU A 793 23.51 -14.36 -10.37
N TRP A 794 22.72 -14.07 -11.38
CA TRP A 794 23.11 -13.68 -12.73
C TRP A 794 24.00 -14.70 -13.47
N LYS A 795 24.01 -15.95 -12.99
CA LYS A 795 24.76 -17.03 -13.63
C LYS A 795 24.30 -17.18 -15.09
N ASP A 796 25.27 -17.40 -15.99
CA ASP A 796 25.04 -17.58 -17.43
C ASP A 796 24.31 -16.39 -18.10
N THR A 797 24.62 -15.17 -17.63
CA THR A 797 24.12 -13.91 -18.20
C THR A 797 25.28 -12.94 -18.48
N TYR A 798 25.00 -11.89 -19.28
CA TYR A 798 25.98 -10.87 -19.61
C TYR A 798 26.32 -9.97 -18.40
N ALA A 799 25.40 -9.80 -17.47
CA ALA A 799 25.57 -9.03 -16.23
C ALA A 799 26.75 -9.48 -15.36
N VAL A 800 27.23 -10.73 -15.44
CA VAL A 800 28.40 -11.17 -14.65
C VAL A 800 29.74 -10.83 -15.26
N SER A 801 29.79 -10.38 -16.53
CA SER A 801 31.05 -10.18 -17.28
C SER A 801 31.94 -9.09 -16.65
N ASN A 802 31.37 -7.93 -16.34
CA ASN A 802 32.01 -6.81 -15.66
C ASN A 802 31.00 -5.96 -14.89
N LYS A 803 31.47 -4.95 -14.16
CA LYS A 803 30.57 -4.08 -13.35
C LYS A 803 29.75 -3.13 -14.21
N GLU A 804 30.25 -2.75 -15.38
CA GLU A 804 29.55 -1.88 -16.33
C GLU A 804 28.31 -2.58 -16.88
N GLU A 805 28.46 -3.82 -17.33
CA GLU A 805 27.35 -4.64 -17.82
C GLU A 805 26.38 -5.00 -16.68
N TYR A 806 26.89 -5.30 -15.49
CA TYR A 806 26.05 -5.53 -14.33
C TYR A 806 25.14 -4.33 -14.04
N PHE A 807 25.67 -3.12 -14.13
CA PHE A 807 24.89 -1.90 -13.95
C PHE A 807 23.85 -1.73 -15.07
N ALA A 808 24.25 -1.81 -16.33
CA ALA A 808 23.37 -1.57 -17.49
C ALA A 808 22.22 -2.59 -17.60
N GLU A 809 22.51 -3.89 -17.45
CA GLU A 809 21.49 -4.97 -17.44
C GLU A 809 20.47 -4.80 -16.30
N CYS A 810 20.96 -4.43 -15.11
CA CYS A 810 20.08 -4.16 -13.98
C CYS A 810 19.26 -2.86 -14.18
N VAL A 811 19.79 -1.83 -14.83
CA VAL A 811 19.06 -0.61 -15.20
C VAL A 811 17.94 -0.92 -16.18
N GLN A 812 18.19 -1.74 -17.22
CA GLN A 812 17.12 -2.18 -18.13
C GLN A 812 16.00 -2.92 -17.37
N SER A 813 16.36 -3.84 -16.47
CA SER A 813 15.38 -4.54 -15.63
C SER A 813 14.65 -3.58 -14.69
N PHE A 814 15.33 -2.57 -14.14
CA PHE A 814 14.73 -1.54 -13.27
C PHE A 814 13.68 -0.69 -14.00
N PHE A 815 13.90 -0.40 -15.30
CA PHE A 815 12.94 0.32 -16.13
C PHE A 815 11.98 -0.59 -16.91
N ASN A 816 11.86 -1.86 -16.53
CA ASN A 816 10.94 -2.85 -17.13
C ASN A 816 11.19 -3.11 -18.64
N CYS A 817 12.42 -2.96 -19.10
CA CYS A 817 12.76 -3.00 -20.53
C CYS A 817 13.93 -3.92 -20.88
N ASN A 818 14.17 -4.97 -20.07
CA ASN A 818 15.13 -6.01 -20.39
C ASN A 818 14.44 -7.23 -21.04
N ARG A 819 15.21 -7.99 -21.84
CA ARG A 819 14.72 -9.18 -22.53
C ARG A 819 14.56 -10.35 -21.55
N TYR A 820 13.46 -11.08 -21.70
CA TYR A 820 13.20 -12.31 -20.94
C TYR A 820 13.89 -13.52 -21.60
N ALA A 821 14.55 -14.35 -20.80
CA ALA A 821 15.06 -15.66 -21.20
C ALA A 821 14.95 -16.65 -20.02
N ASP A 822 14.33 -17.81 -20.29
CA ASP A 822 14.26 -18.91 -19.33
C ASP A 822 14.32 -20.23 -20.12
N PRO A 823 15.42 -21.03 -19.97
CA PRO A 823 16.59 -20.80 -19.11
C PRO A 823 17.48 -19.63 -19.61
N ALA A 824 18.43 -19.21 -18.75
CA ALA A 824 19.43 -18.19 -19.14
C ALA A 824 20.17 -18.58 -20.43
N ASN A 825 20.38 -17.60 -21.32
CA ASN A 825 20.86 -17.83 -22.69
C ASN A 825 22.26 -17.30 -22.98
N GLY A 826 23.04 -16.99 -21.95
CA GLY A 826 24.37 -16.38 -22.04
C GLY A 826 24.37 -14.85 -22.01
N VAL A 827 23.23 -14.22 -22.22
CA VAL A 827 23.04 -12.76 -22.15
C VAL A 827 21.99 -12.42 -21.10
N HIS A 828 20.77 -12.92 -21.23
CA HIS A 828 19.63 -12.62 -20.36
C HIS A 828 19.17 -13.84 -19.54
N ASN A 829 18.37 -13.57 -18.50
CA ASN A 829 17.64 -14.57 -17.75
C ASN A 829 16.17 -14.12 -17.58
N TRP A 830 15.46 -14.73 -16.63
CA TRP A 830 14.05 -14.39 -16.36
C TRP A 830 13.84 -13.04 -15.67
N VAL A 831 14.92 -12.39 -15.20
CA VAL A 831 14.86 -11.11 -14.45
C VAL A 831 14.83 -9.94 -15.43
N ASN A 832 13.70 -9.67 -16.02
CA ASN A 832 13.54 -8.65 -17.07
C ASN A 832 12.74 -7.42 -16.62
N ARG A 833 12.30 -7.38 -15.35
CA ARG A 833 11.45 -6.31 -14.81
C ARG A 833 11.86 -5.90 -13.41
N ARG A 834 11.47 -4.68 -13.00
CA ARG A 834 11.73 -4.08 -11.67
C ARG A 834 11.29 -4.99 -10.52
N ALA A 835 10.08 -5.52 -10.56
CA ALA A 835 9.56 -6.41 -9.51
C ALA A 835 10.42 -7.66 -9.35
N LYS A 836 10.86 -8.27 -10.47
CA LYS A 836 11.75 -9.42 -10.47
C LYS A 836 13.15 -9.06 -9.97
N LEU A 837 13.70 -7.92 -10.42
CA LEU A 837 14.99 -7.42 -9.93
C LEU A 837 14.96 -7.19 -8.42
N LYS A 838 13.90 -6.56 -7.90
CA LYS A 838 13.70 -6.30 -6.47
C LYS A 838 13.76 -7.58 -5.63
N SER A 839 13.18 -8.67 -6.11
CA SER A 839 13.17 -9.95 -5.40
C SER A 839 14.46 -10.76 -5.62
N TYR A 840 15.05 -10.67 -6.80
CA TYR A 840 16.20 -11.49 -7.20
C TYR A 840 17.52 -10.91 -6.68
N ASP A 841 17.75 -9.60 -6.88
CA ASP A 841 18.96 -8.88 -6.44
C ASP A 841 18.59 -7.60 -5.68
N PRO A 842 18.08 -7.72 -4.45
CA PRO A 842 17.62 -6.58 -3.66
C PRO A 842 18.73 -5.58 -3.31
N ASP A 843 19.99 -6.03 -3.30
CA ASP A 843 21.13 -5.13 -3.02
C ASP A 843 21.38 -4.17 -4.19
N MET A 844 21.36 -4.70 -5.41
CA MET A 844 21.47 -3.89 -6.61
C MET A 844 20.23 -3.01 -6.83
N TYR A 845 19.04 -3.55 -6.58
CA TYR A 845 17.80 -2.77 -6.66
C TYR A 845 17.86 -1.52 -5.76
N ARG A 846 18.32 -1.65 -4.50
CA ARG A 846 18.51 -0.50 -3.59
C ARG A 846 19.52 0.50 -4.09
N LEU A 847 20.62 0.04 -4.68
CA LEU A 847 21.58 0.94 -5.32
C LEU A 847 20.92 1.76 -6.42
N LEU A 848 20.16 1.12 -7.31
CA LEU A 848 19.50 1.82 -8.43
C LEU A 848 18.46 2.83 -7.96
N GLN A 849 17.77 2.56 -6.85
CA GLN A 849 16.84 3.51 -6.22
C GLN A 849 17.54 4.81 -5.77
N GLU A 850 18.83 4.85 -5.54
CA GLU A 850 19.56 6.08 -5.22
C GLU A 850 19.70 7.01 -6.43
N TYR A 851 19.75 6.45 -7.64
CA TYR A 851 20.05 7.18 -8.88
C TYR A 851 18.82 7.41 -9.77
N PHE A 852 17.82 6.54 -9.70
CA PHE A 852 16.66 6.55 -10.59
C PHE A 852 15.34 6.59 -9.81
N TYR A 853 14.33 7.24 -10.40
CA TYR A 853 12.95 7.09 -9.93
C TYR A 853 12.33 5.81 -10.46
N GLU A 854 11.40 5.23 -9.72
CA GLU A 854 10.61 4.07 -10.14
C GLU A 854 9.48 4.48 -11.11
N ILE A 855 9.84 4.98 -12.27
CA ILE A 855 8.93 5.44 -13.32
C ILE A 855 8.89 4.45 -14.48
N GLU A 856 7.85 4.55 -15.30
CA GLU A 856 7.78 3.86 -16.58
C GLU A 856 8.38 4.76 -17.67
N ILE A 857 9.34 4.22 -18.40
CA ILE A 857 9.83 4.89 -19.60
C ILE A 857 9.02 4.36 -20.79
N PRO A 858 8.42 5.23 -21.64
CA PRO A 858 7.61 4.79 -22.75
C PRO A 858 8.47 4.16 -23.86
N VAL A 859 8.56 2.84 -23.83
CA VAL A 859 9.30 2.02 -24.81
C VAL A 859 8.34 1.14 -25.59
N ASN A 860 8.55 0.96 -26.90
CA ASN A 860 7.58 0.32 -27.79
C ASN A 860 7.78 -1.19 -28.00
N ASN A 861 8.89 -1.76 -27.55
CA ASN A 861 9.32 -3.11 -27.98
C ASN A 861 9.23 -4.21 -26.93
N ILE A 862 8.58 -3.95 -25.80
CA ILE A 862 8.62 -4.91 -24.69
C ILE A 862 7.44 -5.86 -24.80
N VAL A 863 7.73 -7.08 -25.21
CA VAL A 863 6.80 -8.20 -25.09
C VAL A 863 6.83 -8.65 -23.63
N HIS A 864 5.80 -8.27 -22.91
CA HIS A 864 5.61 -8.77 -21.54
C HIS A 864 5.21 -10.25 -21.61
N LYS A 865 6.18 -11.15 -21.48
CA LYS A 865 5.96 -12.59 -21.27
C LYS A 865 6.16 -12.95 -19.80
#